data_74ac3f870e2f32359d12e603e3dd9f29
#
_entry.id   74ac3f870e2f32359d12e603e3dd9f29
#
_cell.length_a   1.000
_cell.length_b   1.000
_cell.length_c   1.000
_cell.angle_alpha   90.00
_cell.angle_beta   90.00
_cell.angle_gamma   90.00
#
_symmetry.space_group_name_H-M   'P 1'
#
loop_
_entity.id
_entity.type
_entity.pdbx_description
1 polymer ?
#
loop_
_entity_poly.entity_id
_entity_poly.type
_entity_poly.pdbx_seq_one_letter_code
_entity_poly.pdbx_strand_id
1 'polypeptide(L)'
;MTNTPTKSYTTPEDALKDLFGYPSFRPGQKAIIDSILSGRDAFAVMPTGAGKSLCYQIPALLLPGITLVISPLISLMQDQVKALNEAGISAAFINSSLSDSAFFETVGAARMGLYKIIYVAPERLTTEGFIGLARDIEISMITVDEAHCISQWGQDFRPSYTKIVEFVDLLEKRPIISAFTATATEAVRDDIVSTLGLENPYTMVTGFDRENLFFQVDKPDSKEQYILDYIAEHPGESGIIYCATRKNVDSVYELLKKKGLSVAKYHAGMGAADRKQMQDDFVFDYVSIVVATNAFGMGIDKSNVRFVIHYNMPQSMENYYQEAGRAGRDGLDSKCILLFSPQDIVINRLLLEHKEMPDLDFVERQIIRRRDEKRLQAMEGYCYTTECLRNYILKYFGENPDKPCEDCGNCLRDFETIDMTEEAKKIINCVYEARGRYGKTIIIDTVSGAKTARLEEVGAVHYKSYGVLASSNKKLLRRLIDQLVLEGYLKLGDYQVVKLGDISTLKSPDAKVLVRITDEDKLPTKAARAKERAARTVKSKNKSSRTKTSKEKSINRKESLTPDELRLFEKLRELRLQIAREESMPPYIVFSDRTLIDMAVKAPVKKDEMMEVSGVGENKYAKYGERFIASIEEWAKTAG
;
A
#
# COMPACT_ATOMS: atom_id res chain seq x y z
N MET A 1 24.64 -6.33 27.66
CA MET A 1 23.19 -6.49 27.52
C MET A 1 22.77 -7.66 28.38
N THR A 2 22.01 -7.45 29.44
CA THR A 2 21.57 -8.49 30.35
C THR A 2 20.50 -9.32 29.64
N ASN A 3 20.89 -10.54 29.22
CA ASN A 3 19.96 -11.52 28.66
C ASN A 3 18.99 -12.00 29.74
N THR A 4 17.82 -11.37 29.82
CA THR A 4 16.70 -11.97 30.55
C THR A 4 16.18 -13.13 29.69
N PRO A 5 16.07 -14.36 30.22
CA PRO A 5 15.52 -15.48 29.45
C PRO A 5 14.09 -15.14 29.01
N THR A 6 13.77 -15.40 27.75
CA THR A 6 12.44 -15.17 27.22
C THR A 6 11.42 -15.93 28.06
N LYS A 7 10.44 -15.22 28.63
CA LYS A 7 9.34 -15.80 29.42
C LYS A 7 8.63 -16.88 28.57
N SER A 8 8.44 -18.06 29.11
CA SER A 8 7.69 -19.12 28.41
C SER A 8 6.19 -18.86 28.56
N TYR A 9 5.48 -18.88 27.44
CA TYR A 9 4.03 -18.70 27.38
C TYR A 9 3.35 -20.05 27.12
N THR A 10 2.16 -20.23 27.69
CA THR A 10 1.36 -21.44 27.51
C THR A 10 0.24 -21.25 26.47
N THR A 11 -0.22 -20.03 26.31
CA THR A 11 -1.27 -19.71 25.32
C THR A 11 -0.86 -18.52 24.41
N PRO A 12 -1.35 -18.50 23.17
CA PRO A 12 -1.14 -17.36 22.28
C PRO A 12 -1.69 -16.04 22.84
N GLU A 13 -2.80 -16.10 23.55
CA GLU A 13 -3.48 -14.94 24.15
C GLU A 13 -2.64 -14.29 25.24
N ASP A 14 -2.00 -15.10 26.08
CA ASP A 14 -1.11 -14.58 27.13
C ASP A 14 0.10 -13.86 26.52
N ALA A 15 0.71 -14.45 25.50
CA ALA A 15 1.82 -13.82 24.78
C ALA A 15 1.40 -12.52 24.09
N LEU A 16 0.21 -12.49 23.48
CA LEU A 16 -0.34 -11.29 22.84
C LEU A 16 -0.55 -10.16 23.85
N LYS A 17 -1.16 -10.47 24.99
CA LYS A 17 -1.45 -9.48 26.04
C LYS A 17 -0.18 -8.95 26.68
N ASP A 18 0.69 -9.85 27.13
CA ASP A 18 1.88 -9.48 27.91
C ASP A 18 2.92 -8.71 27.09
N LEU A 19 3.19 -9.15 25.85
CA LEU A 19 4.27 -8.58 25.03
C LEU A 19 3.81 -7.40 24.19
N PHE A 20 2.59 -7.49 23.66
CA PHE A 20 2.10 -6.51 22.69
C PHE A 20 0.97 -5.62 23.23
N GLY A 21 0.40 -5.94 24.41
CA GLY A 21 -0.64 -5.15 25.05
C GLY A 21 -2.00 -5.18 24.32
N TYR A 22 -2.26 -6.19 23.50
CA TYR A 22 -3.54 -6.33 22.81
C TYR A 22 -4.45 -7.32 23.54
N PRO A 23 -5.72 -6.96 23.79
CA PRO A 23 -6.65 -7.81 24.53
C PRO A 23 -7.14 -9.02 23.73
N SER A 24 -7.09 -8.95 22.41
CA SER A 24 -7.57 -10.00 21.50
C SER A 24 -6.91 -9.93 20.13
N PHE A 25 -6.89 -11.07 19.45
CA PHE A 25 -6.48 -11.16 18.05
C PHE A 25 -7.47 -10.47 17.12
N ARG A 26 -6.98 -9.91 16.02
CA ARG A 26 -7.83 -9.45 14.92
C ARG A 26 -8.47 -10.65 14.19
N PRO A 27 -9.60 -10.44 13.48
CA PRO A 27 -10.21 -11.50 12.68
C PRO A 27 -9.18 -12.23 11.79
N GLY A 28 -9.19 -13.55 11.86
CA GLY A 28 -8.30 -14.41 11.09
C GLY A 28 -6.93 -14.71 11.71
N GLN A 29 -6.35 -13.83 12.53
CA GLN A 29 -5.01 -14.06 13.10
C GLN A 29 -4.97 -15.34 13.95
N LYS A 30 -5.95 -15.54 14.82
CA LYS A 30 -6.00 -16.71 15.73
C LYS A 30 -6.02 -18.01 14.95
N ALA A 31 -6.80 -18.10 13.87
CA ALA A 31 -6.91 -19.31 13.07
C ALA A 31 -5.59 -19.69 12.36
N ILE A 32 -4.83 -18.68 11.88
CA ILE A 32 -3.49 -18.90 11.31
C ILE A 32 -2.52 -19.39 12.39
N ILE A 33 -2.52 -18.72 13.56
CA ILE A 33 -1.66 -19.07 14.70
C ILE A 33 -1.92 -20.51 15.15
N ASP A 34 -3.19 -20.88 15.35
CA ASP A 34 -3.58 -22.23 15.78
C ASP A 34 -3.21 -23.29 14.73
N SER A 35 -3.33 -22.96 13.44
CA SER A 35 -2.90 -23.86 12.36
C SER A 35 -1.39 -24.12 12.41
N ILE A 36 -0.58 -23.09 12.58
CA ILE A 36 0.88 -23.21 12.72
C ILE A 36 1.24 -24.05 13.96
N LEU A 37 0.61 -23.76 15.10
CA LEU A 37 0.86 -24.49 16.35
C LEU A 37 0.42 -25.94 16.29
N SER A 38 -0.53 -26.30 15.43
CA SER A 38 -0.90 -27.70 15.15
C SER A 38 0.09 -28.43 14.25
N GLY A 39 1.16 -27.79 13.79
CA GLY A 39 2.17 -28.38 12.90
C GLY A 39 1.84 -28.29 11.42
N ARG A 40 0.84 -27.50 11.02
CA ARG A 40 0.37 -27.38 9.63
C ARG A 40 0.99 -26.16 8.96
N ASP A 41 1.37 -26.28 7.69
CA ASP A 41 1.81 -25.12 6.89
C ASP A 41 0.69 -24.08 6.79
N ALA A 42 1.07 -22.82 6.61
CA ALA A 42 0.12 -21.72 6.49
C ALA A 42 0.46 -20.79 5.32
N PHE A 43 -0.55 -20.32 4.62
CA PHE A 43 -0.42 -19.28 3.63
C PHE A 43 -1.46 -18.18 3.87
N ALA A 44 -1.02 -16.94 4.05
CA ALA A 44 -1.93 -15.86 4.35
C ALA A 44 -1.70 -14.63 3.46
N VAL A 45 -2.78 -14.15 2.85
CA VAL A 45 -2.84 -12.86 2.18
C VAL A 45 -3.57 -11.89 3.10
N MET A 46 -2.81 -10.93 3.63
CA MET A 46 -3.29 -9.97 4.61
C MET A 46 -2.81 -8.57 4.23
N PRO A 47 -3.66 -7.55 4.18
CA PRO A 47 -3.26 -6.20 3.82
C PRO A 47 -2.19 -5.64 4.75
N THR A 48 -1.47 -4.62 4.29
CA THR A 48 -0.52 -3.90 5.12
C THR A 48 -1.23 -3.30 6.33
N GLY A 49 -0.66 -3.43 7.52
CA GLY A 49 -1.29 -3.00 8.78
C GLY A 49 -2.31 -3.96 9.39
N ALA A 50 -2.61 -5.11 8.76
CA ALA A 50 -3.48 -6.14 9.35
C ALA A 50 -2.82 -6.95 10.47
N GLY A 51 -1.52 -6.73 10.72
CA GLY A 51 -0.78 -7.43 11.78
C GLY A 51 -0.25 -8.80 11.36
N LYS A 52 0.21 -8.95 10.12
CA LYS A 52 0.86 -10.16 9.59
C LYS A 52 1.96 -10.69 10.51
N SER A 53 2.81 -9.78 11.03
CA SER A 53 3.97 -10.16 11.85
C SER A 53 3.57 -10.93 13.11
N LEU A 54 2.46 -10.58 13.74
CA LEU A 54 1.96 -11.31 14.92
C LEU A 54 1.61 -12.77 14.61
N CYS A 55 1.15 -13.05 13.38
CA CYS A 55 0.75 -14.40 12.98
C CYS A 55 1.90 -15.40 12.96
N TYR A 56 3.15 -14.94 12.85
CA TYR A 56 4.32 -15.82 12.97
C TYR A 56 5.17 -15.54 14.21
N GLN A 57 5.15 -14.32 14.75
CA GLN A 57 5.90 -13.97 15.96
C GLN A 57 5.33 -14.70 17.20
N ILE A 58 4.01 -14.76 17.34
CA ILE A 58 3.37 -15.48 18.46
C ILE A 58 3.67 -17.00 18.41
N PRO A 59 3.46 -17.73 17.28
CA PRO A 59 3.86 -19.13 17.20
C PRO A 59 5.35 -19.36 17.49
N ALA A 60 6.24 -18.47 17.02
CA ALA A 60 7.66 -18.57 17.26
C ALA A 60 8.02 -18.62 18.77
N LEU A 61 7.23 -17.97 19.62
CA LEU A 61 7.45 -17.96 21.07
C LEU A 61 7.02 -19.27 21.75
N LEU A 62 6.01 -19.95 21.18
CA LEU A 62 5.44 -21.17 21.74
C LEU A 62 6.06 -22.43 21.14
N LEU A 63 6.57 -22.39 19.92
CA LEU A 63 7.25 -23.51 19.28
C LEU A 63 8.64 -23.74 19.93
N PRO A 64 9.15 -25.00 19.95
CA PRO A 64 10.53 -25.26 20.33
C PRO A 64 11.53 -24.64 19.34
N GLY A 65 12.81 -24.61 19.67
CA GLY A 65 13.85 -24.18 18.73
C GLY A 65 13.74 -22.73 18.27
N ILE A 66 14.16 -22.49 17.03
CA ILE A 66 14.27 -21.17 16.39
C ILE A 66 13.30 -21.07 15.20
N THR A 67 12.69 -19.92 15.04
CA THR A 67 11.96 -19.54 13.83
C THR A 67 12.84 -18.69 12.93
N LEU A 68 13.01 -19.11 11.68
CA LEU A 68 13.66 -18.30 10.66
C LEU A 68 12.61 -17.48 9.90
N VAL A 69 12.80 -16.16 9.80
CA VAL A 69 11.95 -15.28 9.02
C VAL A 69 12.72 -14.79 7.80
N ILE A 70 12.34 -15.25 6.62
CA ILE A 70 12.98 -14.86 5.37
C ILE A 70 12.30 -13.59 4.85
N SER A 71 13.08 -12.52 4.73
CA SER A 71 12.58 -11.21 4.31
C SER A 71 13.50 -10.59 3.26
N PRO A 72 12.96 -9.83 2.26
CA PRO A 72 13.76 -9.32 1.16
C PRO A 72 14.52 -8.04 1.48
N LEU A 73 14.38 -7.48 2.69
CA LEU A 73 14.78 -6.10 2.98
C LEU A 73 15.52 -5.96 4.30
N ILE A 74 16.75 -5.49 4.18
CA ILE A 74 17.67 -5.29 5.31
C ILE A 74 17.09 -4.30 6.34
N SER A 75 16.54 -3.16 5.89
CA SER A 75 15.97 -2.15 6.79
C SER A 75 14.77 -2.69 7.58
N LEU A 76 13.87 -3.43 6.92
CA LEU A 76 12.72 -4.04 7.58
C LEU A 76 13.16 -5.05 8.64
N MET A 77 14.17 -5.89 8.35
CA MET A 77 14.72 -6.85 9.32
C MET A 77 15.25 -6.12 10.56
N GLN A 78 15.99 -5.03 10.37
CA GLN A 78 16.57 -4.24 11.47
C GLN A 78 15.48 -3.63 12.35
N ASP A 79 14.44 -3.04 11.74
CA ASP A 79 13.33 -2.43 12.45
C ASP A 79 12.50 -3.47 13.21
N GLN A 80 12.19 -4.62 12.58
CA GLN A 80 11.47 -5.71 13.22
C GLN A 80 12.26 -6.32 14.40
N VAL A 81 13.55 -6.57 14.23
CA VAL A 81 14.41 -7.09 15.31
C VAL A 81 14.51 -6.09 16.45
N LYS A 82 14.64 -4.79 16.17
CA LYS A 82 14.65 -3.75 17.20
C LYS A 82 13.32 -3.74 17.96
N ALA A 83 12.19 -3.76 17.27
CA ALA A 83 10.86 -3.78 17.90
C ALA A 83 10.62 -5.04 18.75
N LEU A 84 11.08 -6.21 18.30
CA LEU A 84 10.99 -7.46 19.05
C LEU A 84 11.83 -7.42 20.33
N ASN A 85 13.08 -6.98 20.24
CA ASN A 85 13.96 -6.84 21.41
C ASN A 85 13.40 -5.84 22.42
N GLU A 86 12.79 -4.73 21.95
CA GLU A 86 12.09 -3.78 22.81
C GLU A 86 10.85 -4.38 23.50
N ALA A 87 10.15 -5.29 22.81
CA ALA A 87 9.05 -6.04 23.41
C ALA A 87 9.51 -7.17 24.34
N GLY A 88 10.84 -7.39 24.48
CA GLY A 88 11.41 -8.45 25.34
C GLY A 88 11.52 -9.81 24.64
N ILE A 89 11.42 -9.85 23.30
CA ILE A 89 11.60 -11.06 22.50
C ILE A 89 13.00 -11.09 21.92
N SER A 90 13.78 -12.11 22.25
CA SER A 90 15.15 -12.26 21.79
C SER A 90 15.20 -12.57 20.30
N ALA A 91 15.61 -11.59 19.49
CA ALA A 91 15.66 -11.69 18.03
C ALA A 91 16.98 -11.14 17.47
N ALA A 92 17.39 -11.68 16.33
CA ALA A 92 18.56 -11.23 15.57
C ALA A 92 18.27 -11.20 14.07
N PHE A 93 19.19 -10.63 13.27
CA PHE A 93 19.14 -10.70 11.83
C PHE A 93 20.48 -11.16 11.23
N ILE A 94 20.43 -11.85 10.07
CA ILE A 94 21.58 -12.29 9.29
C ILE A 94 21.39 -11.83 7.85
N ASN A 95 22.14 -10.81 7.45
CA ASN A 95 22.09 -10.25 6.10
C ASN A 95 23.49 -9.75 5.65
N SER A 96 23.58 -9.10 4.48
CA SER A 96 24.83 -8.62 3.92
C SER A 96 25.42 -7.39 4.61
N SER A 97 24.70 -6.76 5.52
CA SER A 97 25.21 -5.58 6.25
C SER A 97 26.01 -5.95 7.50
N LEU A 98 25.99 -7.21 7.93
CA LEU A 98 26.81 -7.67 9.05
C LEU A 98 28.27 -7.79 8.67
N SER A 99 29.16 -7.33 9.56
CA SER A 99 30.58 -7.67 9.47
C SER A 99 30.80 -9.16 9.80
N ASP A 100 31.91 -9.72 9.39
CA ASP A 100 32.24 -11.13 9.71
C ASP A 100 32.23 -11.40 11.21
N SER A 101 32.79 -10.50 12.03
CA SER A 101 32.74 -10.62 13.49
C SER A 101 31.32 -10.69 14.02
N ALA A 102 30.45 -9.76 13.61
CA ALA A 102 29.05 -9.73 14.03
C ALA A 102 28.26 -10.97 13.54
N PHE A 103 28.59 -11.47 12.35
CA PHE A 103 28.02 -12.73 11.85
C PHE A 103 28.39 -13.91 12.76
N PHE A 104 29.69 -14.11 13.07
CA PHE A 104 30.14 -15.21 13.93
C PHE A 104 29.61 -15.09 15.36
N GLU A 105 29.49 -13.88 15.92
CA GLU A 105 28.87 -13.64 17.22
C GLU A 105 27.37 -14.03 17.21
N THR A 106 26.64 -13.64 16.16
CA THR A 106 25.21 -13.99 15.98
C THR A 106 25.03 -15.49 15.85
N VAL A 107 25.85 -16.15 15.03
CA VAL A 107 25.86 -17.61 14.87
C VAL A 107 26.17 -18.33 16.19
N GLY A 108 27.18 -17.87 16.94
CA GLY A 108 27.51 -18.43 18.24
C GLY A 108 26.37 -18.31 19.25
N ALA A 109 25.72 -17.15 19.31
CA ALA A 109 24.56 -16.90 20.16
C ALA A 109 23.34 -17.77 19.76
N ALA A 110 23.11 -17.95 18.45
CA ALA A 110 22.06 -18.83 17.94
C ALA A 110 22.27 -20.29 18.33
N ARG A 111 23.50 -20.81 18.24
CA ARG A 111 23.86 -22.16 18.71
C ARG A 111 23.64 -22.36 20.22
N MET A 112 23.78 -21.30 21.01
CA MET A 112 23.47 -21.32 22.45
C MET A 112 21.97 -21.19 22.76
N GLY A 113 21.10 -21.11 21.72
CA GLY A 113 19.65 -20.97 21.91
C GLY A 113 19.21 -19.61 22.47
N LEU A 114 20.03 -18.55 22.27
CA LEU A 114 19.72 -17.22 22.80
C LEU A 114 18.67 -16.46 21.98
N TYR A 115 18.32 -16.93 20.80
CA TYR A 115 17.31 -16.30 19.95
C TYR A 115 16.10 -17.19 19.73
N LYS A 116 14.93 -16.59 19.70
CA LYS A 116 13.67 -17.23 19.30
C LYS A 116 13.37 -17.00 17.82
N ILE A 117 13.74 -15.82 17.31
CA ILE A 117 13.46 -15.41 15.93
C ILE A 117 14.75 -14.89 15.29
N ILE A 118 15.08 -15.40 14.11
CA ILE A 118 16.19 -14.90 13.31
C ILE A 118 15.67 -14.49 11.94
N TYR A 119 15.78 -13.20 11.61
CA TYR A 119 15.51 -12.69 10.27
C TYR A 119 16.69 -12.95 9.34
N VAL A 120 16.43 -13.51 8.15
CA VAL A 120 17.46 -13.92 7.22
C VAL A 120 17.18 -13.38 5.82
N ALA A 121 18.21 -12.81 5.20
CA ALA A 121 18.13 -12.44 3.79
C ALA A 121 18.24 -13.72 2.91
N PRO A 122 17.40 -13.88 1.87
CA PRO A 122 17.32 -15.11 1.08
C PRO A 122 18.66 -15.51 0.43
N GLU A 123 19.51 -14.55 0.10
CA GLU A 123 20.86 -14.78 -0.44
C GLU A 123 21.85 -15.42 0.56
N ARG A 124 21.55 -15.39 1.86
CA ARG A 124 22.36 -16.01 2.90
C ARG A 124 22.08 -17.50 3.10
N LEU A 125 20.90 -17.96 2.70
CA LEU A 125 20.43 -19.33 2.95
C LEU A 125 21.35 -20.42 2.38
N THR A 126 21.99 -20.14 1.26
CA THR A 126 22.89 -21.10 0.56
C THR A 126 24.38 -20.89 0.87
N THR A 127 24.72 -20.00 1.82
CA THR A 127 26.12 -19.81 2.23
C THR A 127 26.57 -20.91 3.19
N GLU A 128 27.82 -21.39 3.06
CA GLU A 128 28.37 -22.47 3.90
C GLU A 128 28.22 -22.19 5.39
N GLY A 129 28.50 -20.95 5.84
CA GLY A 129 28.40 -20.56 7.24
C GLY A 129 26.96 -20.64 7.78
N PHE A 130 25.95 -20.32 6.95
CA PHE A 130 24.56 -20.41 7.35
C PHE A 130 24.03 -21.86 7.32
N ILE A 131 24.43 -22.64 6.30
CA ILE A 131 24.12 -24.08 6.24
C ILE A 131 24.71 -24.80 7.46
N GLY A 132 25.96 -24.45 7.85
CA GLY A 132 26.58 -24.98 9.06
C GLY A 132 25.79 -24.65 10.34
N LEU A 133 25.29 -23.42 10.45
CA LEU A 133 24.40 -23.04 11.57
C LEU A 133 23.11 -23.88 11.55
N ALA A 134 22.46 -23.97 10.39
CA ALA A 134 21.18 -24.67 10.22
C ALA A 134 21.23 -26.17 10.61
N ARG A 135 22.41 -26.79 10.51
CA ARG A 135 22.62 -28.17 10.97
C ARG A 135 22.78 -28.30 12.49
N ASP A 136 23.23 -27.24 13.13
CA ASP A 136 23.55 -27.24 14.58
C ASP A 136 22.37 -26.80 15.47
N ILE A 137 21.31 -26.22 14.87
CA ILE A 137 20.16 -25.69 15.59
C ILE A 137 18.85 -26.38 15.18
N GLU A 138 17.89 -26.44 16.10
CA GLU A 138 16.54 -26.89 15.79
C GLU A 138 15.75 -25.71 15.14
N ILE A 139 15.37 -25.89 13.87
CA ILE A 139 14.52 -24.94 13.13
C ILE A 139 13.09 -25.50 13.15
N SER A 140 12.21 -24.90 13.92
CA SER A 140 10.82 -25.35 14.04
C SER A 140 9.91 -24.78 12.97
N MET A 141 10.19 -23.56 12.52
CA MET A 141 9.39 -22.90 11.52
C MET A 141 10.26 -22.01 10.61
N ILE A 142 9.92 -22.00 9.32
CA ILE A 142 10.39 -21.03 8.36
C ILE A 142 9.21 -20.16 7.92
N THR A 143 9.32 -18.87 8.14
CA THR A 143 8.34 -17.87 7.68
C THR A 143 8.89 -17.15 6.46
N VAL A 144 8.11 -17.10 5.39
CA VAL A 144 8.43 -16.34 4.18
C VAL A 144 7.60 -15.06 4.17
N ASP A 145 8.24 -13.95 4.52
CA ASP A 145 7.62 -12.63 4.43
C ASP A 145 7.73 -12.10 3.00
N GLU A 146 6.76 -11.28 2.58
CA GLU A 146 6.60 -10.81 1.20
C GLU A 146 6.68 -11.98 0.19
N ALA A 147 5.95 -13.06 0.47
CA ALA A 147 6.00 -14.31 -0.30
C ALA A 147 5.70 -14.14 -1.79
N HIS A 148 5.05 -13.03 -2.21
CA HIS A 148 4.87 -12.70 -3.62
C HIS A 148 6.19 -12.55 -4.40
N CYS A 149 7.31 -12.34 -3.68
CA CYS A 149 8.65 -12.25 -4.28
C CYS A 149 9.14 -13.58 -4.88
N ILE A 150 8.58 -14.73 -4.48
CA ILE A 150 8.95 -16.03 -5.06
C ILE A 150 8.27 -16.27 -6.40
N SER A 151 7.13 -15.65 -6.63
CA SER A 151 6.31 -15.89 -7.81
C SER A 151 6.82 -15.10 -9.01
N GLN A 152 7.09 -15.79 -10.11
CA GLN A 152 7.37 -15.13 -11.40
C GLN A 152 6.16 -14.29 -11.89
N TRP A 153 4.97 -14.60 -11.42
CA TRP A 153 3.74 -13.85 -11.67
C TRP A 153 3.56 -12.69 -10.69
N GLY A 154 4.40 -12.60 -9.64
CA GLY A 154 4.43 -11.50 -8.67
C GLY A 154 4.90 -10.17 -9.28
N GLN A 155 4.62 -9.06 -8.60
CA GLN A 155 5.03 -7.72 -9.04
C GLN A 155 6.53 -7.44 -8.81
N ASP A 156 7.14 -8.10 -7.82
CA ASP A 156 8.54 -7.94 -7.39
C ASP A 156 9.21 -9.31 -7.30
N PHE A 157 9.24 -10.04 -8.42
CA PHE A 157 9.93 -11.32 -8.47
C PHE A 157 11.40 -11.18 -8.15
N ARG A 158 11.89 -11.99 -7.22
CA ARG A 158 13.30 -12.03 -6.78
C ARG A 158 13.87 -13.44 -6.92
N PRO A 159 14.81 -13.66 -7.85
CA PRO A 159 15.42 -14.99 -8.03
C PRO A 159 16.03 -15.57 -6.75
N SER A 160 16.49 -14.72 -5.80
CA SER A 160 17.02 -15.19 -4.52
C SER A 160 15.99 -15.93 -3.65
N TYR A 161 14.66 -15.74 -3.87
CA TYR A 161 13.63 -16.45 -3.15
C TYR A 161 13.49 -17.92 -3.55
N THR A 162 13.94 -18.33 -4.75
CA THR A 162 13.97 -19.75 -5.13
C THR A 162 14.92 -20.56 -4.26
N LYS A 163 15.95 -19.93 -3.69
CA LYS A 163 16.88 -20.56 -2.74
C LYS A 163 16.22 -21.01 -1.43
N ILE A 164 15.01 -20.56 -1.13
CA ILE A 164 14.25 -20.99 0.05
C ILE A 164 13.96 -22.48 -0.05
N VAL A 165 13.51 -22.93 -1.23
CA VAL A 165 13.17 -24.35 -1.47
C VAL A 165 14.42 -25.20 -1.39
N GLU A 166 15.51 -24.79 -2.07
CA GLU A 166 16.80 -25.47 -2.00
C GLU A 166 17.29 -25.60 -0.55
N PHE A 167 17.12 -24.55 0.26
CA PHE A 167 17.51 -24.57 1.67
C PHE A 167 16.64 -25.53 2.49
N VAL A 168 15.32 -25.54 2.30
CA VAL A 168 14.42 -26.48 2.99
C VAL A 168 14.78 -27.92 2.71
N ASP A 169 15.13 -28.24 1.46
CA ASP A 169 15.52 -29.59 1.02
C ASP A 169 16.86 -30.05 1.64
N LEU A 170 17.70 -29.14 2.11
CA LEU A 170 18.96 -29.45 2.80
C LEU A 170 18.78 -29.78 4.29
N LEU A 171 17.61 -29.51 4.86
CA LEU A 171 17.35 -29.76 6.29
C LEU A 171 16.99 -31.21 6.55
N GLU A 172 17.56 -31.80 7.62
CA GLU A 172 17.26 -33.18 8.03
C GLU A 172 15.78 -33.42 8.37
N LYS A 173 15.15 -32.37 8.93
CA LYS A 173 13.72 -32.37 9.28
C LYS A 173 13.06 -31.14 8.65
N ARG A 174 12.03 -31.38 7.85
CA ARG A 174 11.26 -30.27 7.28
C ARG A 174 10.56 -29.47 8.38
N PRO A 175 10.82 -28.16 8.50
CA PRO A 175 10.11 -27.30 9.44
C PRO A 175 8.70 -26.97 8.93
N ILE A 176 7.87 -26.40 9.80
CA ILE A 176 6.60 -25.78 9.39
C ILE A 176 6.93 -24.60 8.49
N ILE A 177 6.27 -24.49 7.34
CA ILE A 177 6.45 -23.36 6.43
C ILE A 177 5.22 -22.45 6.51
N SER A 178 5.44 -21.19 6.81
CA SER A 178 4.40 -20.16 6.80
C SER A 178 4.76 -19.06 5.81
N ALA A 179 3.83 -18.67 4.94
CA ALA A 179 4.06 -17.67 3.92
C ALA A 179 3.05 -16.53 4.02
N PHE A 180 3.54 -15.29 3.98
CA PHE A 180 2.74 -14.10 4.16
C PHE A 180 3.00 -13.09 3.05
N THR A 181 1.92 -12.47 2.55
CA THR A 181 2.02 -11.35 1.62
C THR A 181 0.88 -10.36 1.82
N ALA A 182 1.08 -9.10 1.38
CA ALA A 182 0.02 -8.10 1.39
C ALA A 182 -0.82 -8.13 0.10
N THR A 183 -0.26 -8.57 -1.00
CA THR A 183 -0.86 -8.49 -2.34
C THR A 183 -0.59 -9.78 -3.10
N ALA A 184 -1.64 -10.50 -3.44
CA ALA A 184 -1.55 -11.64 -4.33
C ALA A 184 -2.91 -11.87 -5.03
N THR A 185 -2.91 -11.83 -6.35
CA THR A 185 -4.02 -12.33 -7.17
C THR A 185 -4.11 -13.84 -7.04
N GLU A 186 -5.22 -14.45 -7.48
CA GLU A 186 -5.42 -15.89 -7.40
C GLU A 186 -4.28 -16.68 -8.05
N ALA A 187 -3.87 -16.29 -9.26
CA ALA A 187 -2.76 -16.93 -9.96
C ALA A 187 -1.42 -16.83 -9.20
N VAL A 188 -1.16 -15.70 -8.53
CA VAL A 188 0.04 -15.53 -7.70
C VAL A 188 -0.03 -16.38 -6.45
N ARG A 189 -1.22 -16.55 -5.85
CA ARG A 189 -1.42 -17.42 -4.67
C ARG A 189 -1.10 -18.87 -4.98
N ASP A 190 -1.64 -19.38 -6.08
CA ASP A 190 -1.42 -20.77 -6.51
C ASP A 190 0.05 -21.03 -6.82
N ASP A 191 0.72 -20.08 -7.47
CA ASP A 191 2.14 -20.17 -7.78
C ASP A 191 3.01 -20.15 -6.50
N ILE A 192 2.70 -19.31 -5.51
CA ILE A 192 3.40 -19.30 -4.21
C ILE A 192 3.27 -20.64 -3.50
N VAL A 193 2.05 -21.19 -3.40
CA VAL A 193 1.80 -22.47 -2.73
C VAL A 193 2.56 -23.60 -3.41
N SER A 194 2.52 -23.65 -4.75
CA SER A 194 3.22 -24.66 -5.56
C SER A 194 4.74 -24.51 -5.46
N THR A 195 5.27 -23.30 -5.63
CA THR A 195 6.71 -23.06 -5.67
C THR A 195 7.36 -23.28 -4.31
N LEU A 196 6.73 -22.87 -3.19
CA LEU A 196 7.25 -23.13 -1.84
C LEU A 196 7.05 -24.59 -1.39
N GLY A 197 6.35 -25.41 -2.15
CA GLY A 197 6.05 -26.79 -1.77
C GLY A 197 5.28 -26.89 -0.46
N LEU A 198 4.28 -26.01 -0.26
CA LEU A 198 3.48 -26.03 0.97
C LEU A 198 2.61 -27.29 1.03
N GLU A 199 2.69 -28.02 2.15
CA GLU A 199 1.97 -29.27 2.35
C GLU A 199 0.62 -29.04 3.03
N ASN A 200 -0.48 -29.22 2.29
CA ASN A 200 -1.85 -29.04 2.79
C ASN A 200 -2.01 -27.73 3.63
N PRO A 201 -1.59 -26.57 3.11
CA PRO A 201 -1.51 -25.35 3.92
C PRO A 201 -2.89 -24.89 4.39
N TYR A 202 -2.94 -24.30 5.58
CA TYR A 202 -4.07 -23.47 5.95
C TYR A 202 -3.99 -22.16 5.15
N THR A 203 -4.91 -21.97 4.21
CA THR A 203 -4.91 -20.78 3.36
C THR A 203 -5.95 -19.77 3.82
N MET A 204 -5.53 -18.52 4.00
CA MET A 204 -6.42 -17.43 4.39
C MET A 204 -6.19 -16.18 3.54
N VAL A 205 -7.29 -15.57 3.12
CA VAL A 205 -7.32 -14.21 2.56
C VAL A 205 -8.24 -13.38 3.46
N THR A 206 -7.67 -12.42 4.20
CA THR A 206 -8.44 -11.62 5.17
C THR A 206 -9.22 -10.46 4.52
N GLY A 207 -9.15 -10.35 3.20
CA GLY A 207 -9.71 -9.22 2.46
C GLY A 207 -8.71 -8.09 2.25
N PHE A 208 -9.01 -7.26 1.24
CA PHE A 208 -8.19 -6.11 0.85
C PHE A 208 -8.81 -4.77 1.28
N ASP A 209 -9.97 -4.80 1.95
CA ASP A 209 -10.59 -3.56 2.39
C ASP A 209 -9.85 -2.92 3.56
N ARG A 210 -9.62 -1.63 3.43
CA ARG A 210 -9.02 -0.76 4.43
C ARG A 210 -9.98 0.42 4.65
N GLU A 211 -10.98 0.22 5.52
CA GLU A 211 -12.05 1.20 5.76
C GLU A 211 -11.54 2.58 6.15
N ASN A 212 -10.39 2.65 6.83
CA ASN A 212 -9.78 3.90 7.26
C ASN A 212 -9.01 4.67 6.16
N LEU A 213 -8.94 4.15 4.93
CA LEU A 213 -8.27 4.82 3.83
C LEU A 213 -9.29 5.47 2.89
N PHE A 214 -9.21 6.78 2.74
CA PHE A 214 -9.98 7.52 1.75
C PHE A 214 -9.23 7.57 0.43
N PHE A 215 -9.79 6.98 -0.62
CA PHE A 215 -9.19 6.94 -1.95
C PHE A 215 -9.74 8.06 -2.85
N GLN A 216 -8.84 8.79 -3.52
CA GLN A 216 -9.21 9.88 -4.42
C GLN A 216 -8.30 9.90 -5.66
N VAL A 217 -8.90 10.16 -6.83
CA VAL A 217 -8.19 10.40 -8.09
C VAL A 217 -8.57 11.78 -8.60
N ASP A 218 -7.58 12.66 -8.71
CA ASP A 218 -7.75 14.02 -9.21
C ASP A 218 -6.91 14.29 -10.46
N LYS A 219 -7.37 15.24 -11.28
CA LYS A 219 -6.72 15.68 -12.51
C LYS A 219 -6.49 17.21 -12.45
N PRO A 220 -5.62 17.68 -11.56
CA PRO A 220 -5.42 19.12 -11.38
C PRO A 220 -4.70 19.75 -12.56
N ASP A 221 -4.92 21.05 -12.77
CA ASP A 221 -4.16 21.84 -13.77
C ASP A 221 -2.67 21.96 -13.38
N SER A 222 -2.37 22.08 -12.09
CA SER A 222 -1.01 22.03 -11.52
C SER A 222 -0.99 21.08 -10.34
N LYS A 223 -0.21 20.01 -10.47
CA LYS A 223 0.03 19.04 -9.38
C LYS A 223 0.81 19.67 -8.23
N GLU A 224 1.72 20.58 -8.55
CA GLU A 224 2.53 21.31 -7.57
C GLU A 224 1.66 22.19 -6.67
N GLN A 225 0.74 22.97 -7.28
CA GLN A 225 -0.15 23.83 -6.50
C GLN A 225 -1.11 22.99 -5.65
N TYR A 226 -1.61 21.89 -6.19
CA TYR A 226 -2.47 20.97 -5.44
C TYR A 226 -1.78 20.46 -4.16
N ILE A 227 -0.52 20.02 -4.26
CA ILE A 227 0.26 19.54 -3.11
C ILE A 227 0.45 20.66 -2.07
N LEU A 228 0.78 21.88 -2.52
CA LEU A 228 0.98 23.02 -1.61
C LEU A 228 -0.32 23.36 -0.86
N ASP A 229 -1.45 23.40 -1.57
CA ASP A 229 -2.76 23.70 -0.99
C ASP A 229 -3.15 22.60 0.01
N TYR A 230 -2.95 21.32 -0.36
CA TYR A 230 -3.24 20.19 0.51
C TYR A 230 -2.43 20.24 1.82
N ILE A 231 -1.12 20.48 1.75
CA ILE A 231 -0.25 20.57 2.94
C ILE A 231 -0.64 21.76 3.82
N ALA A 232 -1.01 22.88 3.20
CA ALA A 232 -1.46 24.07 3.95
C ALA A 232 -2.78 23.84 4.70
N GLU A 233 -3.68 23.02 4.15
CA GLU A 233 -4.94 22.62 4.78
C GLU A 233 -4.76 21.55 5.89
N HIS A 234 -3.62 20.83 5.88
CA HIS A 234 -3.34 19.73 6.80
C HIS A 234 -1.97 19.93 7.52
N PRO A 235 -1.81 20.99 8.32
CA PRO A 235 -0.54 21.33 8.94
C PRO A 235 -0.12 20.27 9.96
N GLY A 236 1.17 19.90 9.93
CA GLY A 236 1.78 18.95 10.87
C GLY A 236 1.44 17.47 10.65
N GLU A 237 0.67 17.14 9.61
CA GLU A 237 0.45 15.76 9.24
C GLU A 237 1.68 15.13 8.59
N SER A 238 1.95 13.86 8.94
CA SER A 238 3.01 13.08 8.32
C SER A 238 2.52 12.47 7.01
N GLY A 239 3.33 12.59 5.92
CA GLY A 239 2.91 12.11 4.62
C GLY A 239 4.03 11.69 3.67
N ILE A 240 3.65 10.92 2.66
CA ILE A 240 4.55 10.44 1.61
C ILE A 240 4.04 10.94 0.26
N ILE A 241 4.94 11.47 -0.57
CA ILE A 241 4.65 11.89 -1.94
C ILE A 241 5.46 11.01 -2.91
N TYR A 242 4.77 10.12 -3.63
CA TYR A 242 5.40 9.23 -4.61
C TYR A 242 5.49 9.85 -5.98
N CYS A 243 6.69 9.78 -6.59
CA CYS A 243 6.98 10.25 -7.93
C CYS A 243 7.53 9.10 -8.79
N ALA A 244 7.19 9.07 -10.08
CA ALA A 244 7.66 8.04 -11.00
C ALA A 244 9.16 8.14 -11.35
N THR A 245 9.75 9.34 -11.27
CA THR A 245 11.14 9.58 -11.69
C THR A 245 11.93 10.34 -10.63
N ARG A 246 13.26 10.12 -10.60
CA ARG A 246 14.20 10.86 -9.74
C ARG A 246 14.08 12.37 -9.95
N LYS A 247 13.96 12.81 -11.21
CA LYS A 247 13.78 14.23 -11.56
C LYS A 247 12.54 14.84 -10.93
N ASN A 248 11.42 14.12 -10.92
CA ASN A 248 10.19 14.61 -10.27
C ASN A 248 10.37 14.69 -8.74
N VAL A 249 11.07 13.71 -8.14
CA VAL A 249 11.40 13.77 -6.70
C VAL A 249 12.18 15.02 -6.38
N ASP A 250 13.27 15.29 -7.11
CA ASP A 250 14.09 16.47 -6.88
C ASP A 250 13.30 17.77 -7.08
N SER A 251 12.48 17.86 -8.13
CA SER A 251 11.67 19.05 -8.42
C SER A 251 10.63 19.34 -7.32
N VAL A 252 9.89 18.33 -6.87
CA VAL A 252 8.90 18.48 -5.80
C VAL A 252 9.56 18.77 -4.46
N TYR A 253 10.66 18.09 -4.14
CA TYR A 253 11.46 18.36 -2.94
C TYR A 253 11.94 19.80 -2.87
N GLU A 254 12.54 20.32 -3.94
CA GLU A 254 13.03 21.71 -3.99
C GLU A 254 11.88 22.73 -3.88
N LEU A 255 10.72 22.43 -4.47
CA LEU A 255 9.53 23.24 -4.33
C LEU A 255 9.09 23.36 -2.86
N LEU A 256 8.95 22.21 -2.18
CA LEU A 256 8.48 22.18 -0.79
C LEU A 256 9.50 22.83 0.15
N LYS A 257 10.79 22.57 -0.06
CA LYS A 257 11.88 23.16 0.71
C LYS A 257 11.92 24.69 0.59
N LYS A 258 11.73 25.23 -0.63
CA LYS A 258 11.63 26.68 -0.87
C LYS A 258 10.43 27.33 -0.17
N LYS A 259 9.39 26.57 0.15
CA LYS A 259 8.22 27.01 0.92
C LYS A 259 8.43 26.86 2.44
N GLY A 260 9.63 26.49 2.89
CA GLY A 260 9.98 26.35 4.31
C GLY A 260 9.39 25.10 4.99
N LEU A 261 8.94 24.12 4.20
CA LEU A 261 8.37 22.88 4.74
C LEU A 261 9.49 21.91 5.17
N SER A 262 9.24 21.18 6.26
CA SER A 262 10.12 20.11 6.74
C SER A 262 9.94 18.86 5.87
N VAL A 263 10.88 18.65 4.94
CA VAL A 263 10.77 17.62 3.90
C VAL A 263 12.09 16.89 3.68
N ALA A 264 12.01 15.58 3.51
CA ALA A 264 13.10 14.72 3.04
C ALA A 264 12.86 14.25 1.60
N LYS A 265 13.92 13.77 0.92
CA LYS A 265 13.80 13.10 -0.38
C LYS A 265 14.45 11.73 -0.36
N TYR A 266 13.95 10.81 -1.22
CA TYR A 266 14.49 9.46 -1.29
C TYR A 266 14.36 8.87 -2.71
N HIS A 267 15.48 8.48 -3.31
CA HIS A 267 15.50 7.73 -4.56
C HIS A 267 16.84 6.97 -4.74
N ALA A 268 16.86 5.95 -5.58
CA ALA A 268 18.02 5.08 -5.78
C ALA A 268 19.29 5.79 -6.31
N GLY A 269 19.19 7.01 -6.83
CA GLY A 269 20.33 7.81 -7.27
C GLY A 269 21.11 8.51 -6.15
N MET A 270 20.61 8.45 -4.88
CA MET A 270 21.27 9.03 -3.71
C MET A 270 22.31 8.06 -3.14
N GLY A 271 23.33 8.59 -2.45
CA GLY A 271 24.28 7.79 -1.67
C GLY A 271 23.58 6.96 -0.58
N ALA A 272 24.18 5.83 -0.20
CA ALA A 272 23.58 4.95 0.81
C ALA A 272 23.45 5.65 2.17
N ALA A 273 24.45 6.45 2.57
CA ALA A 273 24.41 7.21 3.83
C ALA A 273 23.31 8.27 3.81
N ASP A 274 23.17 9.02 2.70
CA ASP A 274 22.13 10.05 2.56
C ASP A 274 20.74 9.43 2.58
N ARG A 275 20.54 8.30 1.89
CA ARG A 275 19.26 7.56 1.92
C ARG A 275 18.88 7.15 3.32
N LYS A 276 19.86 6.59 4.08
CA LYS A 276 19.63 6.19 5.46
C LYS A 276 19.25 7.40 6.32
N GLN A 277 20.00 8.49 6.22
CA GLN A 277 19.73 9.72 7.00
C GLN A 277 18.32 10.26 6.69
N MET A 278 17.94 10.39 5.41
CA MET A 278 16.62 10.91 5.02
C MET A 278 15.48 9.98 5.46
N GLN A 279 15.70 8.68 5.44
CA GLN A 279 14.76 7.70 5.97
C GLN A 279 14.63 7.84 7.48
N ASP A 280 15.74 7.90 8.20
CA ASP A 280 15.75 8.07 9.65
C ASP A 280 15.07 9.39 10.04
N ASP A 281 15.36 10.50 9.36
CA ASP A 281 14.71 11.79 9.62
C ASP A 281 13.17 11.71 9.52
N PHE A 282 12.65 10.97 8.53
CA PHE A 282 11.22 10.76 8.40
C PHE A 282 10.66 9.79 9.45
N VAL A 283 11.34 8.69 9.72
CA VAL A 283 10.93 7.66 10.68
C VAL A 283 10.93 8.21 12.12
N PHE A 284 11.91 9.07 12.45
CA PHE A 284 12.05 9.70 13.77
C PHE A 284 11.24 11.00 13.94
N ASP A 285 10.37 11.35 13.00
CA ASP A 285 9.57 12.56 13.01
C ASP A 285 10.41 13.88 13.01
N TYR A 286 11.67 13.84 12.53
CA TYR A 286 12.46 15.08 12.31
C TYR A 286 11.96 15.84 11.09
N VAL A 287 11.43 15.13 10.11
CA VAL A 287 10.69 15.69 8.98
C VAL A 287 9.30 15.06 8.89
N SER A 288 8.31 15.86 8.52
CA SER A 288 6.91 15.38 8.40
C SER A 288 6.58 14.79 7.03
N ILE A 289 7.32 15.16 5.99
CA ILE A 289 7.01 14.79 4.61
C ILE A 289 8.24 14.17 3.96
N VAL A 290 8.03 13.10 3.20
CA VAL A 290 9.05 12.54 2.31
C VAL A 290 8.55 12.52 0.87
N VAL A 291 9.40 12.98 -0.07
CA VAL A 291 9.18 12.89 -1.51
C VAL A 291 10.07 11.79 -2.06
N ALA A 292 9.49 10.76 -2.68
CA ALA A 292 10.27 9.57 -3.02
C ALA A 292 9.83 8.89 -4.33
N THR A 293 10.70 8.04 -4.88
CA THR A 293 10.31 7.02 -5.84
C THR A 293 9.80 5.77 -5.09
N ASN A 294 9.30 4.76 -5.83
CA ASN A 294 8.94 3.45 -5.30
C ASN A 294 10.09 2.73 -4.54
N ALA A 295 11.35 3.18 -4.71
CA ALA A 295 12.48 2.71 -3.91
C ALA A 295 12.33 3.01 -2.41
N PHE A 296 11.54 4.04 -2.04
CA PHE A 296 11.13 4.34 -0.67
C PHE A 296 9.85 3.59 -0.37
N GLY A 297 9.99 2.38 0.05
CA GLY A 297 8.75 1.64 0.14
C GLY A 297 8.87 0.42 1.02
N MET A 298 9.45 -0.61 0.51
CA MET A 298 9.60 -1.83 1.26
C MET A 298 10.48 -1.56 2.50
N GLY A 299 9.99 -1.89 3.69
CA GLY A 299 10.73 -1.73 4.95
C GLY A 299 10.41 -0.51 5.81
N ILE A 300 9.47 0.35 5.41
CA ILE A 300 9.05 1.47 6.25
C ILE A 300 7.78 1.08 7.00
N ASP A 301 7.89 1.02 8.32
CA ASP A 301 6.79 0.66 9.22
C ASP A 301 6.33 1.82 10.10
N LYS A 302 6.38 3.05 9.56
CA LYS A 302 5.87 4.24 10.23
C LYS A 302 4.34 4.19 10.28
N SER A 303 3.77 4.09 11.48
CA SER A 303 2.34 3.86 11.69
C SER A 303 1.48 5.11 11.50
N ASN A 304 2.03 6.31 11.73
CA ASN A 304 1.30 7.58 11.79
C ASN A 304 1.33 8.40 10.48
N VAL A 305 1.45 7.75 9.32
CA VAL A 305 1.34 8.41 8.01
C VAL A 305 -0.14 8.75 7.75
N ARG A 306 -0.46 10.05 7.64
CA ARG A 306 -1.84 10.53 7.45
C ARG A 306 -2.23 10.67 5.98
N PHE A 307 -1.26 10.88 5.09
CA PHE A 307 -1.55 10.94 3.66
C PHE A 307 -0.47 10.29 2.82
N VAL A 308 -0.91 9.70 1.72
CA VAL A 308 -0.04 9.28 0.60
C VAL A 308 -0.55 9.96 -0.66
N ILE A 309 0.30 10.78 -1.28
CA ILE A 309 0.00 11.43 -2.55
C ILE A 309 0.85 10.80 -3.64
N HIS A 310 0.22 10.26 -4.67
CA HIS A 310 0.89 9.84 -5.89
C HIS A 310 0.93 11.02 -6.86
N TYR A 311 2.10 11.65 -6.99
CA TYR A 311 2.32 12.73 -7.97
C TYR A 311 2.20 12.24 -9.41
N ASN A 312 2.60 11.01 -9.66
CA ASN A 312 2.40 10.30 -10.92
C ASN A 312 1.65 8.99 -10.69
N MET A 313 0.94 8.52 -11.71
CA MET A 313 0.29 7.22 -11.71
C MET A 313 1.33 6.09 -11.50
N PRO A 314 1.14 5.18 -10.53
CA PRO A 314 1.96 3.98 -10.39
C PRO A 314 1.90 3.05 -11.61
N GLN A 315 2.83 2.11 -11.71
CA GLN A 315 2.90 1.17 -12.83
C GLN A 315 1.82 0.08 -12.78
N SER A 316 1.31 -0.24 -11.59
CA SER A 316 0.30 -1.29 -11.40
C SER A 316 -0.60 -1.02 -10.19
N MET A 317 -1.72 -1.72 -10.12
CA MET A 317 -2.63 -1.67 -8.97
C MET A 317 -1.99 -2.22 -7.71
N GLU A 318 -1.13 -3.21 -7.82
CA GLU A 318 -0.39 -3.77 -6.69
C GLU A 318 0.59 -2.75 -6.09
N ASN A 319 1.37 -2.04 -6.94
CA ASN A 319 2.25 -0.98 -6.48
C ASN A 319 1.43 0.13 -5.80
N TYR A 320 0.35 0.58 -6.45
CA TYR A 320 -0.55 1.57 -5.87
C TYR A 320 -1.08 1.16 -4.50
N TYR A 321 -1.59 -0.08 -4.37
CA TYR A 321 -2.16 -0.58 -3.13
C TYR A 321 -1.12 -0.72 -2.01
N GLN A 322 0.08 -1.20 -2.33
CA GLN A 322 1.18 -1.28 -1.36
C GLN A 322 1.65 0.11 -0.89
N GLU A 323 1.78 1.07 -1.80
CA GLU A 323 2.22 2.43 -1.51
C GLU A 323 1.14 3.20 -0.75
N ALA A 324 -0.11 3.16 -1.18
CA ALA A 324 -1.26 3.73 -0.48
C ALA A 324 -1.47 3.10 0.89
N GLY A 325 -1.26 1.78 1.01
CA GLY A 325 -1.40 1.03 2.25
C GLY A 325 -0.39 1.40 3.37
N ARG A 326 0.57 2.30 3.08
CA ARG A 326 1.45 2.88 4.11
C ARG A 326 0.74 3.90 4.98
N ALA A 327 -0.32 4.52 4.45
CA ALA A 327 -1.17 5.41 5.22
C ALA A 327 -1.98 4.62 6.26
N GLY A 328 -2.20 5.23 7.42
CA GLY A 328 -3.13 4.77 8.44
C GLY A 328 -2.88 3.35 8.96
N ARG A 329 -1.64 2.92 9.15
CA ARG A 329 -1.33 1.59 9.72
C ARG A 329 -1.78 1.44 11.17
N ASP A 330 -1.89 2.53 11.88
CA ASP A 330 -2.47 2.60 13.23
C ASP A 330 -4.00 2.49 13.25
N GLY A 331 -4.64 2.44 12.09
CA GLY A 331 -6.10 2.34 11.93
C GLY A 331 -6.82 3.69 11.94
N LEU A 332 -6.09 4.81 12.05
CA LEU A 332 -6.66 6.15 11.96
C LEU A 332 -6.95 6.53 10.51
N ASP A 333 -7.96 7.38 10.32
CA ASP A 333 -8.37 7.86 9.00
C ASP A 333 -7.19 8.52 8.27
N SER A 334 -7.01 8.18 7.00
CA SER A 334 -5.89 8.63 6.20
C SER A 334 -6.27 8.75 4.73
N LYS A 335 -5.61 9.66 3.99
CA LYS A 335 -5.96 9.96 2.60
C LYS A 335 -4.95 9.39 1.61
N CYS A 336 -5.46 8.75 0.56
CA CYS A 336 -4.69 8.22 -0.56
C CYS A 336 -5.12 8.95 -1.82
N ILE A 337 -4.31 9.90 -2.28
CA ILE A 337 -4.63 10.80 -3.38
C ILE A 337 -3.73 10.50 -4.57
N LEU A 338 -4.32 10.27 -5.74
CA LEU A 338 -3.60 10.09 -6.98
C LEU A 338 -3.83 11.30 -7.90
N LEU A 339 -2.75 12.00 -8.23
CA LEU A 339 -2.76 13.13 -9.14
C LEU A 339 -2.46 12.64 -10.56
N PHE A 340 -3.51 12.35 -11.31
CA PHE A 340 -3.39 11.72 -12.63
C PHE A 340 -3.21 12.73 -13.76
N SER A 341 -2.32 12.40 -14.67
CA SER A 341 -2.17 13.05 -15.98
C SER A 341 -2.03 11.99 -17.08
N PRO A 342 -2.60 12.16 -18.28
CA PRO A 342 -2.35 11.26 -19.42
C PRO A 342 -0.87 11.06 -19.76
N GLN A 343 -0.02 12.04 -19.43
CA GLN A 343 1.43 11.96 -19.56
C GLN A 343 2.03 10.82 -18.72
N ASP A 344 1.41 10.50 -17.56
CA ASP A 344 1.90 9.44 -16.66
C ASP A 344 1.87 8.07 -17.34
N ILE A 345 0.89 7.82 -18.22
CA ILE A 345 0.80 6.58 -19.00
C ILE A 345 2.00 6.46 -19.96
N VAL A 346 2.36 7.57 -20.63
CA VAL A 346 3.50 7.59 -21.55
C VAL A 346 4.81 7.33 -20.79
N ILE A 347 4.98 7.98 -19.63
CA ILE A 347 6.15 7.79 -18.77
C ILE A 347 6.26 6.32 -18.34
N ASN A 348 5.17 5.72 -17.85
CA ASN A 348 5.19 4.34 -17.40
C ASN A 348 5.47 3.35 -18.54
N ARG A 349 4.93 3.56 -19.75
CA ARG A 349 5.28 2.74 -20.91
C ARG A 349 6.75 2.80 -21.26
N LEU A 350 7.33 4.01 -21.29
CA LEU A 350 8.77 4.16 -21.50
C LEU A 350 9.59 3.44 -20.43
N LEU A 351 9.19 3.52 -19.17
CA LEU A 351 9.87 2.81 -18.08
C LEU A 351 9.81 1.28 -18.26
N LEU A 352 8.66 0.74 -18.69
CA LEU A 352 8.50 -0.69 -18.97
C LEU A 352 9.31 -1.14 -20.19
N GLU A 353 9.39 -0.33 -21.25
CA GLU A 353 10.17 -0.63 -22.45
C GLU A 353 11.67 -0.70 -22.14
N HIS A 354 12.17 0.18 -21.24
CA HIS A 354 13.57 0.25 -20.85
C HIS A 354 13.93 -0.63 -19.64
N LYS A 355 13.00 -1.45 -19.16
CA LYS A 355 13.26 -2.39 -18.05
C LYS A 355 14.29 -3.43 -18.49
N GLU A 356 15.45 -3.38 -17.85
CA GLU A 356 16.51 -4.38 -18.06
C GLU A 356 16.10 -5.74 -17.46
N MET A 357 16.31 -6.79 -18.21
CA MET A 357 16.03 -8.18 -17.82
C MET A 357 17.17 -9.07 -18.32
N PRO A 358 18.42 -8.92 -17.77
CA PRO A 358 19.62 -9.55 -18.34
C PRO A 358 19.58 -11.08 -18.30
N ASP A 359 18.97 -11.66 -17.26
CA ASP A 359 19.00 -13.11 -16.98
C ASP A 359 17.89 -13.91 -17.67
N LEU A 360 17.01 -13.25 -18.46
CA LEU A 360 15.86 -13.87 -19.10
C LEU A 360 16.04 -14.04 -20.59
N ASP A 361 15.48 -15.12 -21.14
CA ASP A 361 15.45 -15.32 -22.60
C ASP A 361 14.43 -14.40 -23.30
N PHE A 362 14.41 -14.45 -24.63
CA PHE A 362 13.51 -13.58 -25.42
C PHE A 362 12.02 -13.87 -25.15
N VAL A 363 11.65 -15.13 -25.00
CA VAL A 363 10.25 -15.56 -24.80
C VAL A 363 9.77 -15.12 -23.41
N GLU A 364 10.58 -15.35 -22.38
CA GLU A 364 10.32 -14.94 -21.01
C GLU A 364 10.15 -13.41 -20.91
N ARG A 365 11.04 -12.64 -21.55
CA ARG A 365 10.91 -11.16 -21.61
C ARG A 365 9.61 -10.73 -22.25
N GLN A 366 9.15 -11.39 -23.31
CA GLN A 366 7.87 -11.06 -23.95
C GLN A 366 6.67 -11.37 -23.06
N ILE A 367 6.71 -12.49 -22.33
CA ILE A 367 5.67 -12.86 -21.37
C ILE A 367 5.57 -11.82 -20.25
N ILE A 368 6.70 -11.42 -19.66
CA ILE A 368 6.76 -10.42 -18.61
C ILE A 368 6.27 -9.06 -19.11
N ARG A 369 6.71 -8.61 -20.30
CA ARG A 369 6.25 -7.33 -20.89
C ARG A 369 4.74 -7.31 -21.11
N ARG A 370 4.16 -8.37 -21.66
CA ARG A 370 2.69 -8.46 -21.85
C ARG A 370 1.94 -8.40 -20.52
N ARG A 371 2.47 -9.02 -19.49
CA ARG A 371 1.90 -9.00 -18.15
C ARG A 371 1.98 -7.60 -17.54
N ASP A 372 3.15 -6.97 -17.57
CA ASP A 372 3.35 -5.63 -17.04
C ASP A 372 2.47 -4.61 -17.77
N GLU A 373 2.25 -4.78 -19.08
CA GLU A 373 1.32 -3.96 -19.84
C GLU A 373 -0.15 -4.15 -19.41
N LYS A 374 -0.59 -5.39 -19.13
CA LYS A 374 -1.94 -5.65 -18.58
C LYS A 374 -2.13 -5.00 -17.21
N ARG A 375 -1.11 -5.04 -16.35
CA ARG A 375 -1.14 -4.36 -15.05
C ARG A 375 -1.23 -2.85 -15.18
N LEU A 376 -0.46 -2.26 -16.11
CA LEU A 376 -0.55 -0.84 -16.42
C LEU A 376 -1.93 -0.46 -16.95
N GLN A 377 -2.55 -1.32 -17.77
CA GLN A 377 -3.93 -1.11 -18.26
C GLN A 377 -4.95 -1.08 -17.12
N ALA A 378 -4.83 -1.99 -16.15
CA ALA A 378 -5.71 -1.98 -14.98
C ALA A 378 -5.56 -0.69 -14.16
N MET A 379 -4.32 -0.22 -13.99
CA MET A 379 -4.04 1.04 -13.29
C MET A 379 -4.56 2.26 -14.09
N GLU A 380 -4.43 2.25 -15.41
CA GLU A 380 -5.05 3.25 -16.30
C GLU A 380 -6.58 3.25 -16.11
N GLY A 381 -7.21 2.08 -16.10
CA GLY A 381 -8.64 1.90 -15.86
C GLY A 381 -9.08 2.51 -14.52
N TYR A 382 -8.30 2.29 -13.45
CA TYR A 382 -8.55 2.90 -12.14
C TYR A 382 -8.53 4.43 -12.19
N CYS A 383 -7.62 5.03 -12.94
CA CYS A 383 -7.53 6.49 -13.10
C CYS A 383 -8.67 7.12 -13.90
N TYR A 384 -9.35 6.32 -14.71
CA TYR A 384 -10.46 6.79 -15.55
C TYR A 384 -11.84 6.37 -15.04
N THR A 385 -11.92 5.40 -14.14
CA THR A 385 -13.21 4.91 -13.64
C THR A 385 -14.05 6.00 -12.99
N THR A 386 -15.36 5.93 -13.17
CA THR A 386 -16.36 6.71 -12.43
C THR A 386 -17.09 5.87 -11.38
N GLU A 387 -16.75 4.56 -11.30
CA GLU A 387 -17.26 3.68 -10.25
C GLU A 387 -16.57 3.95 -8.90
N CYS A 388 -17.04 3.30 -7.87
CA CYS A 388 -16.41 3.34 -6.56
C CYS A 388 -14.93 2.92 -6.63
N LEU A 389 -14.03 3.82 -6.24
CA LEU A 389 -12.59 3.57 -6.30
C LEU A 389 -12.16 2.40 -5.41
N ARG A 390 -12.75 2.28 -4.23
CA ARG A 390 -12.51 1.16 -3.31
C ARG A 390 -12.95 -0.16 -3.92
N ASN A 391 -14.14 -0.22 -4.49
CA ASN A 391 -14.64 -1.44 -5.15
C ASN A 391 -13.80 -1.84 -6.35
N TYR A 392 -13.23 -0.88 -7.08
CA TYR A 392 -12.32 -1.17 -8.18
C TYR A 392 -11.07 -1.91 -7.68
N ILE A 393 -10.48 -1.45 -6.55
CA ILE A 393 -9.33 -2.11 -5.91
C ILE A 393 -9.73 -3.53 -5.47
N LEU A 394 -10.84 -3.67 -4.76
CA LEU A 394 -11.32 -4.96 -4.24
C LEU A 394 -11.57 -5.97 -5.36
N LYS A 395 -12.26 -5.53 -6.43
CA LYS A 395 -12.49 -6.38 -7.62
C LYS A 395 -11.19 -6.80 -8.31
N TYR A 396 -10.20 -5.93 -8.37
CA TYR A 396 -8.89 -6.26 -8.94
C TYR A 396 -8.20 -7.41 -8.21
N PHE A 397 -8.33 -7.46 -6.89
CA PHE A 397 -7.77 -8.53 -6.05
C PHE A 397 -8.70 -9.75 -5.88
N GLY A 398 -9.84 -9.79 -6.60
CA GLY A 398 -10.75 -10.93 -6.65
C GLY A 398 -11.89 -10.90 -5.64
N GLU A 399 -12.15 -9.75 -4.97
CA GLU A 399 -13.31 -9.57 -4.13
C GLU A 399 -14.50 -9.06 -4.93
N ASN A 400 -15.72 -9.39 -4.49
CA ASN A 400 -16.97 -8.95 -5.12
C ASN A 400 -17.81 -8.14 -4.13
N PRO A 401 -17.49 -6.85 -3.92
CA PRO A 401 -18.28 -6.00 -3.04
C PRO A 401 -19.68 -5.73 -3.62
N ASP A 402 -20.73 -5.93 -2.82
CA ASP A 402 -22.12 -5.79 -3.24
C ASP A 402 -22.56 -4.33 -3.43
N LYS A 403 -21.91 -3.38 -2.73
CA LYS A 403 -22.31 -1.97 -2.68
C LYS A 403 -21.12 -1.03 -2.81
N PRO A 404 -21.31 0.18 -3.34
CA PRO A 404 -20.30 1.23 -3.26
C PRO A 404 -19.93 1.56 -1.81
N CYS A 405 -18.68 2.00 -1.57
CA CYS A 405 -18.19 2.28 -0.21
C CYS A 405 -18.78 3.55 0.42
N GLU A 406 -19.42 4.41 -0.36
CA GLU A 406 -19.97 5.72 0.05
C GLU A 406 -18.94 6.71 0.63
N ASP A 407 -17.65 6.32 0.67
CA ASP A 407 -16.56 7.06 1.28
C ASP A 407 -15.28 6.98 0.42
N CYS A 408 -15.36 7.38 -0.84
CA CYS A 408 -14.21 7.63 -1.71
C CYS A 408 -14.50 8.82 -2.64
N GLY A 409 -13.47 9.35 -3.28
CA GLY A 409 -13.60 10.52 -4.14
C GLY A 409 -14.68 10.39 -5.22
N ASN A 410 -14.90 9.20 -5.77
CA ASN A 410 -15.95 8.98 -6.77
C ASN A 410 -17.34 8.81 -6.13
N CYS A 411 -17.45 8.20 -4.96
CA CYS A 411 -18.74 8.07 -4.28
C CYS A 411 -19.28 9.42 -3.78
N LEU A 412 -18.38 10.33 -3.38
CA LEU A 412 -18.74 11.67 -2.88
C LEU A 412 -18.86 12.71 -4.01
N ARG A 413 -18.47 12.36 -5.23
CA ARG A 413 -18.55 13.25 -6.40
C ARG A 413 -19.92 13.17 -7.04
N ASP A 414 -20.50 14.33 -7.36
CA ASP A 414 -21.74 14.38 -8.13
C ASP A 414 -21.45 14.04 -9.60
N PHE A 415 -22.04 12.96 -10.07
CA PHE A 415 -22.03 12.55 -11.48
C PHE A 415 -23.43 12.70 -12.06
N GLU A 416 -23.51 13.26 -13.26
CA GLU A 416 -24.70 13.16 -14.09
C GLU A 416 -24.60 11.89 -14.94
N THR A 417 -25.66 11.13 -15.00
CA THR A 417 -25.74 9.94 -15.85
C THR A 417 -26.46 10.31 -17.14
N ILE A 418 -25.80 10.11 -18.27
CA ILE A 418 -26.37 10.36 -19.58
C ILE A 418 -26.47 9.05 -20.37
N ASP A 419 -27.52 8.93 -21.16
CA ASP A 419 -27.69 7.82 -22.11
C ASP A 419 -26.89 8.13 -23.39
N MET A 420 -25.94 7.27 -23.71
CA MET A 420 -25.07 7.37 -24.87
C MET A 420 -25.16 6.12 -25.77
N THR A 421 -26.31 5.48 -25.76
CA THR A 421 -26.54 4.23 -26.52
C THR A 421 -26.30 4.39 -28.00
N GLU A 422 -26.76 5.49 -28.59
CA GLU A 422 -26.59 5.74 -30.03
C GLU A 422 -25.13 6.05 -30.40
N GLU A 423 -24.42 6.81 -29.55
CA GLU A 423 -23.00 7.05 -29.73
C GLU A 423 -22.19 5.75 -29.57
N ALA A 424 -22.58 4.90 -28.62
CA ALA A 424 -21.99 3.59 -28.41
C ALA A 424 -22.08 2.70 -29.65
N LYS A 425 -23.26 2.62 -30.29
CA LYS A 425 -23.47 1.88 -31.53
C LYS A 425 -22.57 2.41 -32.67
N LYS A 426 -22.40 3.74 -32.77
CA LYS A 426 -21.51 4.35 -33.76
C LYS A 426 -20.04 4.04 -33.54
N ILE A 427 -19.60 4.05 -32.27
CA ILE A 427 -18.23 3.64 -31.89
C ILE A 427 -17.99 2.16 -32.20
N ILE A 428 -18.93 1.28 -31.85
CA ILE A 428 -18.84 -0.16 -32.14
C ILE A 428 -18.75 -0.40 -33.66
N ASN A 429 -19.52 0.30 -34.47
CA ASN A 429 -19.42 0.22 -35.93
C ASN A 429 -18.05 0.67 -36.44
N CYS A 430 -17.47 1.73 -35.89
CA CYS A 430 -16.12 2.16 -36.20
C CYS A 430 -15.07 1.09 -35.86
N VAL A 431 -15.18 0.46 -34.69
CA VAL A 431 -14.28 -0.64 -34.26
C VAL A 431 -14.43 -1.84 -35.21
N TYR A 432 -15.64 -2.14 -35.66
CA TYR A 432 -15.92 -3.19 -36.68
C TYR A 432 -15.23 -2.88 -38.01
N GLU A 433 -15.38 -1.65 -38.55
CA GLU A 433 -14.71 -1.20 -39.78
C GLU A 433 -13.19 -1.23 -39.64
N ALA A 434 -12.67 -0.83 -38.48
CA ALA A 434 -11.25 -0.86 -38.14
C ALA A 434 -10.68 -2.30 -37.94
N ARG A 435 -11.54 -3.33 -37.92
CA ARG A 435 -11.18 -4.74 -37.75
C ARG A 435 -10.30 -4.99 -36.52
N GLY A 436 -10.49 -4.20 -35.44
CA GLY A 436 -9.72 -4.31 -34.20
C GLY A 436 -8.22 -4.04 -34.35
N ARG A 437 -7.82 -3.14 -35.30
CA ARG A 437 -6.40 -2.85 -35.55
C ARG A 437 -5.86 -1.61 -34.84
N TYR A 438 -6.74 -0.75 -34.34
CA TYR A 438 -6.33 0.57 -33.84
C TYR A 438 -6.75 0.79 -32.39
N GLY A 439 -5.98 1.63 -31.70
CA GLY A 439 -6.26 2.02 -30.32
C GLY A 439 -7.31 3.12 -30.19
N LYS A 440 -7.71 3.42 -28.97
CA LYS A 440 -8.77 4.40 -28.62
C LYS A 440 -8.62 5.73 -29.34
N THR A 441 -7.40 6.27 -29.47
CA THR A 441 -7.15 7.59 -30.09
C THR A 441 -7.57 7.60 -31.56
N ILE A 442 -7.17 6.59 -32.33
CA ILE A 442 -7.56 6.50 -33.77
C ILE A 442 -9.07 6.33 -33.92
N ILE A 443 -9.71 5.50 -33.09
CA ILE A 443 -11.16 5.32 -33.10
C ILE A 443 -11.88 6.66 -32.81
N ILE A 444 -11.46 7.37 -31.74
CA ILE A 444 -12.03 8.66 -31.37
C ILE A 444 -11.82 9.71 -32.48
N ASP A 445 -10.61 9.80 -33.01
CA ASP A 445 -10.28 10.74 -34.06
C ASP A 445 -11.08 10.45 -35.34
N THR A 446 -11.30 9.19 -35.69
CA THR A 446 -12.12 8.76 -36.82
C THR A 446 -13.58 9.21 -36.65
N VAL A 447 -14.22 8.81 -35.52
CA VAL A 447 -15.66 9.16 -35.36
C VAL A 447 -15.87 10.66 -35.12
N SER A 448 -14.87 11.40 -34.64
CA SER A 448 -14.93 12.86 -34.50
C SER A 448 -14.57 13.62 -35.79
N GLY A 449 -14.17 12.94 -36.88
CA GLY A 449 -13.80 13.57 -38.13
C GLY A 449 -12.53 14.43 -38.04
N ALA A 450 -11.55 14.01 -37.25
CA ALA A 450 -10.30 14.74 -37.08
C ALA A 450 -9.47 14.70 -38.37
N LYS A 451 -8.88 15.83 -38.75
CA LYS A 451 -7.99 15.95 -39.91
C LYS A 451 -6.54 15.78 -39.49
N THR A 452 -6.06 14.53 -39.41
CA THR A 452 -4.67 14.21 -39.02
C THR A 452 -4.02 13.34 -40.10
N ALA A 453 -2.74 13.58 -40.39
CA ALA A 453 -1.96 12.78 -41.32
C ALA A 453 -2.03 11.28 -41.00
N ARG A 454 -2.11 10.94 -39.71
CA ARG A 454 -2.21 9.54 -39.25
C ARG A 454 -3.49 8.85 -39.69
N LEU A 455 -4.65 9.55 -39.73
CA LEU A 455 -5.91 9.00 -40.22
C LEU A 455 -5.90 8.80 -41.74
N GLU A 456 -5.22 9.67 -42.48
CA GLU A 456 -5.01 9.52 -43.92
C GLU A 456 -4.14 8.31 -44.24
N GLU A 457 -3.01 8.17 -43.49
CA GLU A 457 -2.06 7.05 -43.64
C GLU A 457 -2.74 5.69 -43.39
N VAL A 458 -3.58 5.59 -42.37
CA VAL A 458 -4.30 4.34 -42.05
C VAL A 458 -5.60 4.16 -42.84
N GLY A 459 -5.97 5.09 -43.70
CA GLY A 459 -7.16 5.05 -44.52
C GLY A 459 -8.49 5.23 -43.78
N ALA A 460 -8.45 5.68 -42.53
CA ALA A 460 -9.62 5.79 -41.65
C ALA A 460 -10.56 6.94 -42.10
N VAL A 461 -10.09 7.89 -42.88
CA VAL A 461 -10.89 8.96 -43.49
C VAL A 461 -11.94 8.42 -44.47
N HIS A 462 -11.76 7.20 -44.97
CA HIS A 462 -12.70 6.54 -45.92
C HIS A 462 -13.71 5.62 -45.20
N TYR A 463 -13.67 5.52 -43.86
CA TYR A 463 -14.66 4.73 -43.15
C TYR A 463 -16.02 5.41 -43.12
N LYS A 464 -17.10 4.61 -43.19
CA LYS A 464 -18.46 5.11 -43.03
C LYS A 464 -18.68 5.81 -41.70
N SER A 465 -17.92 5.38 -40.70
CA SER A 465 -17.92 5.95 -39.33
C SER A 465 -17.11 7.25 -39.20
N TYR A 466 -16.46 7.75 -40.28
CA TYR A 466 -15.70 8.99 -40.22
C TYR A 466 -16.60 10.21 -39.99
N GLY A 467 -16.35 10.96 -38.92
CA GLY A 467 -17.07 12.20 -38.62
C GLY A 467 -18.50 12.03 -38.10
N VAL A 468 -18.99 10.81 -37.87
CA VAL A 468 -20.38 10.56 -37.41
C VAL A 468 -20.69 11.11 -36.01
N LEU A 469 -19.65 11.47 -35.23
CA LEU A 469 -19.73 12.09 -33.93
C LEU A 469 -18.90 13.38 -33.83
N ALA A 470 -18.85 14.15 -34.96
CA ALA A 470 -18.05 15.37 -35.04
C ALA A 470 -18.45 16.46 -34.03
N SER A 471 -19.69 16.47 -33.56
CA SER A 471 -20.19 17.38 -32.52
C SER A 471 -19.87 16.97 -31.11
N SER A 472 -19.43 15.72 -30.89
CA SER A 472 -19.20 15.16 -29.55
C SER A 472 -17.84 15.55 -29.03
N ASN A 473 -17.75 15.77 -27.70
CA ASN A 473 -16.49 16.04 -27.03
C ASN A 473 -15.61 14.78 -26.99
N LYS A 474 -14.36 14.86 -27.45
CA LYS A 474 -13.41 13.73 -27.46
C LYS A 474 -13.16 13.12 -26.08
N LYS A 475 -13.23 13.91 -25.00
CA LYS A 475 -13.13 13.38 -23.63
C LYS A 475 -14.32 12.46 -23.31
N LEU A 476 -15.51 12.90 -23.71
CA LEU A 476 -16.74 12.13 -23.52
C LEU A 476 -16.73 10.84 -24.35
N LEU A 477 -16.25 10.90 -25.59
CA LEU A 477 -16.08 9.71 -26.43
C LEU A 477 -15.06 8.72 -25.84
N ARG A 478 -14.00 9.22 -25.20
CA ARG A 478 -13.04 8.38 -24.48
C ARG A 478 -13.70 7.66 -23.29
N ARG A 479 -14.47 8.39 -22.49
CA ARG A 479 -15.23 7.79 -21.37
C ARG A 479 -16.23 6.74 -21.87
N LEU A 480 -16.90 7.02 -22.97
CA LEU A 480 -17.82 6.05 -23.57
C LEU A 480 -17.09 4.76 -23.98
N ILE A 481 -15.92 4.86 -24.63
CA ILE A 481 -15.12 3.68 -24.97
C ILE A 481 -14.69 2.93 -23.69
N ASP A 482 -14.28 3.65 -22.64
CA ASP A 482 -13.89 3.04 -21.37
C ASP A 482 -15.08 2.31 -20.72
N GLN A 483 -16.28 2.89 -20.75
CA GLN A 483 -17.51 2.26 -20.30
C GLN A 483 -17.85 1.01 -21.11
N LEU A 484 -17.74 1.07 -22.43
CA LEU A 484 -17.98 -0.08 -23.31
C LEU A 484 -16.99 -1.24 -23.07
N VAL A 485 -15.76 -0.93 -22.68
CA VAL A 485 -14.77 -1.93 -22.28
C VAL A 485 -15.15 -2.53 -20.94
N LEU A 486 -15.60 -1.72 -19.99
CA LEU A 486 -16.02 -2.16 -18.65
C LEU A 486 -17.23 -3.10 -18.75
N GLU A 487 -18.21 -2.77 -19.58
CA GLU A 487 -19.42 -3.57 -19.82
C GLU A 487 -19.17 -4.79 -20.72
N GLY A 488 -17.96 -4.96 -21.24
CA GLY A 488 -17.58 -6.12 -22.07
C GLY A 488 -17.98 -6.02 -23.55
N TYR A 489 -18.60 -4.92 -23.98
CA TYR A 489 -18.94 -4.69 -25.39
C TYR A 489 -17.72 -4.47 -26.30
N LEU A 490 -16.66 -3.91 -25.69
CA LEU A 490 -15.35 -3.79 -26.30
C LEU A 490 -14.30 -4.49 -25.44
N LYS A 491 -13.18 -4.86 -26.04
CA LYS A 491 -12.01 -5.46 -25.35
C LYS A 491 -10.75 -4.74 -25.78
N LEU A 492 -9.81 -4.60 -24.89
CA LEU A 492 -8.47 -4.12 -25.22
C LEU A 492 -7.58 -5.34 -25.51
N GLY A 493 -7.08 -5.40 -26.73
CA GLY A 493 -6.09 -6.39 -27.14
C GLY A 493 -4.66 -5.92 -26.89
N ASP A 494 -3.69 -6.72 -27.35
CA ASP A 494 -2.28 -6.35 -27.32
C ASP A 494 -2.08 -4.96 -27.97
N TYR A 495 -1.12 -4.18 -27.45
CA TYR A 495 -0.82 -2.81 -27.91
C TYR A 495 -2.03 -1.83 -27.83
N GLN A 496 -2.96 -2.04 -26.89
CA GLN A 496 -4.12 -1.17 -26.66
C GLN A 496 -5.09 -1.06 -27.87
N VAL A 497 -5.07 -2.02 -28.78
CA VAL A 497 -6.04 -2.03 -29.87
C VAL A 497 -7.43 -2.34 -29.34
N VAL A 498 -8.42 -1.58 -29.80
CA VAL A 498 -9.83 -1.77 -29.42
C VAL A 498 -10.44 -2.83 -30.30
N LYS A 499 -10.90 -3.92 -29.70
CA LYS A 499 -11.56 -5.06 -30.39
C LYS A 499 -13.01 -5.15 -29.93
N LEU A 500 -13.85 -5.79 -30.75
CA LEU A 500 -15.21 -6.11 -30.35
C LEU A 500 -15.21 -7.16 -29.24
N GLY A 501 -16.07 -6.94 -28.26
CA GLY A 501 -16.44 -7.89 -27.24
C GLY A 501 -17.77 -8.56 -27.53
N ASP A 502 -18.54 -8.89 -26.51
CA ASP A 502 -19.90 -9.42 -26.67
C ASP A 502 -20.92 -8.27 -26.81
N ILE A 503 -21.40 -8.04 -28.01
CA ILE A 503 -22.39 -7.02 -28.34
C ILE A 503 -23.82 -7.55 -28.45
N SER A 504 -24.07 -8.80 -28.06
CA SER A 504 -25.37 -9.46 -28.20
C SER A 504 -26.49 -8.69 -27.51
N THR A 505 -26.26 -8.23 -26.30
CA THR A 505 -27.21 -7.49 -25.47
C THR A 505 -27.52 -6.08 -26.01
N LEU A 506 -26.58 -5.43 -26.70
CA LEU A 506 -26.79 -4.11 -27.32
C LEU A 506 -27.72 -4.15 -28.55
N LYS A 507 -28.05 -5.32 -29.06
CA LYS A 507 -29.03 -5.51 -30.13
C LYS A 507 -30.47 -5.43 -29.65
N SER A 508 -30.69 -5.53 -28.32
CA SER A 508 -32.03 -5.34 -27.75
C SER A 508 -32.50 -3.90 -27.91
N PRO A 509 -33.77 -3.64 -28.22
CA PRO A 509 -34.33 -2.28 -28.27
C PRO A 509 -34.24 -1.54 -26.93
N ASP A 510 -34.24 -2.27 -25.81
CA ASP A 510 -34.21 -1.72 -24.46
C ASP A 510 -32.79 -1.55 -23.91
N ALA A 511 -31.76 -1.90 -24.69
CA ALA A 511 -30.37 -1.76 -24.27
C ALA A 511 -30.02 -0.29 -24.05
N LYS A 512 -29.43 0.02 -22.92
CA LYS A 512 -28.93 1.36 -22.58
C LYS A 512 -27.48 1.31 -22.19
N VAL A 513 -26.71 2.22 -22.74
CA VAL A 513 -25.32 2.48 -22.32
C VAL A 513 -25.33 3.80 -21.55
N LEU A 514 -25.24 3.68 -20.24
CA LEU A 514 -25.29 4.82 -19.32
C LEU A 514 -23.87 5.23 -18.94
N VAL A 515 -23.52 6.48 -19.21
CA VAL A 515 -22.19 7.02 -18.91
C VAL A 515 -22.29 8.08 -17.82
N ARG A 516 -21.50 7.92 -16.77
CA ARG A 516 -21.37 8.94 -15.72
C ARG A 516 -20.38 10.01 -16.14
N ILE A 517 -20.80 11.25 -16.11
CA ILE A 517 -20.03 12.42 -16.53
C ILE A 517 -19.99 13.47 -15.43
N THR A 518 -18.95 14.27 -15.44
CA THR A 518 -18.85 15.49 -14.63
C THR A 518 -19.12 16.73 -15.48
N ASP A 519 -19.32 17.87 -14.85
CA ASP A 519 -19.49 19.14 -15.59
C ASP A 519 -18.29 19.49 -16.48
N GLU A 520 -17.09 19.01 -16.11
CA GLU A 520 -15.87 19.17 -16.92
C GLU A 520 -15.94 18.43 -18.28
N ASP A 521 -16.72 17.36 -18.34
CA ASP A 521 -16.86 16.57 -19.58
C ASP A 521 -17.81 17.21 -20.58
N LYS A 522 -18.69 18.11 -20.10
CA LYS A 522 -19.69 18.80 -20.93
C LYS A 522 -19.11 19.99 -21.70
N LEU A 523 -18.00 20.56 -21.24
CA LEU A 523 -17.46 21.82 -21.79
C LEU A 523 -16.26 21.58 -22.74
N PRO A 524 -16.17 22.33 -23.86
CA PRO A 524 -14.97 22.34 -24.71
C PRO A 524 -13.77 22.81 -23.89
N THR A 525 -12.63 22.15 -24.04
CA THR A 525 -11.43 22.19 -23.18
C THR A 525 -10.87 23.59 -22.81
N LYS A 526 -11.10 24.63 -23.61
CA LYS A 526 -10.63 26.03 -23.32
C LYS A 526 -11.65 26.89 -22.57
N ALA A 527 -12.95 26.64 -22.75
CA ALA A 527 -14.01 27.43 -22.12
C ALA A 527 -14.34 26.96 -20.69
N ALA A 528 -14.14 25.67 -20.37
CA ALA A 528 -14.32 25.10 -19.03
C ALA A 528 -13.39 25.77 -18.02
N ARG A 529 -12.12 25.94 -18.39
CA ARG A 529 -11.07 26.53 -17.52
C ARG A 529 -11.32 27.99 -17.15
N ALA A 530 -11.95 28.76 -18.03
CA ALA A 530 -12.24 30.18 -17.78
C ALA A 530 -13.45 30.36 -16.85
N LYS A 531 -14.48 29.51 -16.93
CA LYS A 531 -15.68 29.58 -16.07
C LYS A 531 -15.44 29.05 -14.68
N GLU A 532 -14.61 28.05 -14.51
CA GLU A 532 -14.30 27.47 -13.20
C GLU A 532 -13.45 28.42 -12.34
N ARG A 533 -12.50 29.15 -12.93
CA ARG A 533 -11.77 30.24 -12.26
C ARG A 533 -12.71 31.32 -11.72
N ALA A 534 -13.73 31.69 -12.50
CA ALA A 534 -14.73 32.67 -12.07
C ALA A 534 -15.65 32.15 -10.97
N ALA A 535 -16.00 30.83 -10.97
CA ALA A 535 -16.90 30.22 -10.00
C ALA A 535 -16.23 29.92 -8.65
N ARG A 536 -14.94 29.59 -8.63
CA ARG A 536 -14.17 29.37 -7.38
C ARG A 536 -14.02 30.67 -6.58
N THR A 537 -13.89 31.81 -7.25
CA THR A 537 -13.81 33.12 -6.57
C THR A 537 -15.13 33.53 -5.89
N VAL A 538 -16.26 32.98 -6.29
CA VAL A 538 -17.59 33.30 -5.73
C VAL A 538 -18.06 32.29 -4.67
N LYS A 539 -17.61 31.00 -4.73
CA LYS A 539 -18.06 29.94 -3.81
C LYS A 539 -17.26 29.85 -2.49
N SER A 540 -16.17 30.57 -2.34
CA SER A 540 -15.38 30.54 -1.09
C SER A 540 -16.03 31.32 0.08
N LYS A 541 -17.18 31.96 -0.13
CA LYS A 541 -17.87 32.79 0.89
C LYS A 541 -19.13 32.20 1.54
N ASN A 542 -19.62 31.05 1.11
CA ASN A 542 -20.84 30.47 1.68
C ASN A 542 -20.83 28.95 1.65
N LYS A 543 -20.22 28.31 2.64
CA LYS A 543 -20.62 26.97 3.10
C LYS A 543 -20.19 26.77 4.56
N SER A 544 -20.99 27.33 5.46
CA SER A 544 -21.13 26.81 6.82
C SER A 544 -22.35 25.89 6.86
N SER A 545 -22.20 24.77 7.59
CA SER A 545 -23.24 23.91 8.11
C SER A 545 -24.12 23.13 7.12
N ARG A 546 -23.82 21.85 6.99
CA ARG A 546 -24.82 20.78 6.97
C ARG A 546 -24.27 19.58 7.74
N THR A 547 -24.69 19.51 8.99
CA THR A 547 -24.64 18.33 9.86
C THR A 547 -25.48 17.22 9.21
N LYS A 548 -24.83 16.11 8.84
CA LYS A 548 -25.52 14.83 8.62
C LYS A 548 -25.12 13.90 9.75
N THR A 549 -26.11 13.55 10.54
CA THR A 549 -26.11 12.46 11.52
C THR A 549 -25.56 11.19 10.87
N SER A 550 -24.38 10.76 11.28
CA SER A 550 -23.84 9.45 10.98
C SER A 550 -23.93 8.56 12.21
N LYS A 551 -24.41 7.36 11.98
CA LYS A 551 -24.46 6.23 12.90
C LYS A 551 -23.11 6.03 13.59
N GLU A 552 -23.18 5.63 14.86
CA GLU A 552 -22.04 5.22 15.70
C GLU A 552 -21.02 4.39 14.92
N LYS A 553 -19.89 5.00 14.57
CA LYS A 553 -18.67 4.33 14.15
C LYS A 553 -17.60 4.60 15.21
N SER A 554 -17.03 3.52 15.68
CA SER A 554 -15.95 3.34 16.65
C SER A 554 -15.09 4.57 17.00
N ILE A 555 -14.86 4.71 18.30
CA ILE A 555 -14.04 5.66 19.05
C ILE A 555 -12.54 5.61 18.63
N ASN A 556 -12.21 5.98 17.40
CA ASN A 556 -10.82 5.95 16.93
C ASN A 556 -10.42 7.15 16.03
N ARG A 557 -11.14 8.28 16.12
CA ARG A 557 -10.85 9.46 15.30
C ARG A 557 -10.27 10.56 16.17
N LYS A 558 -9.14 11.14 15.74
CA LYS A 558 -8.60 12.40 16.29
C LYS A 558 -9.67 13.52 16.24
N GLU A 559 -10.53 13.51 15.23
CA GLU A 559 -11.67 14.42 15.06
C GLU A 559 -12.81 14.20 16.07
N SER A 560 -12.82 13.08 16.80
CA SER A 560 -13.81 12.78 17.84
C SER A 560 -13.36 13.15 19.25
N LEU A 561 -12.10 13.58 19.42
CA LEU A 561 -11.57 14.03 20.70
C LEU A 561 -12.18 15.38 21.08
N THR A 562 -12.51 15.50 22.35
CA THR A 562 -12.85 16.82 22.93
C THR A 562 -11.62 17.75 22.91
N PRO A 563 -11.83 19.07 23.01
CA PRO A 563 -10.69 20.01 23.06
C PRO A 563 -9.68 19.70 24.17
N ASP A 564 -10.13 19.13 25.29
CA ASP A 564 -9.28 18.76 26.42
C ASP A 564 -8.50 17.47 26.14
N GLU A 565 -9.14 16.46 25.60
CA GLU A 565 -8.50 15.21 25.15
C GLU A 565 -7.47 15.48 24.04
N LEU A 566 -7.77 16.41 23.14
CA LEU A 566 -6.81 16.81 22.09
C LEU A 566 -5.58 17.49 22.68
N ARG A 567 -5.76 18.37 23.68
CA ARG A 567 -4.62 19.01 24.39
C ARG A 567 -3.77 17.97 25.11
N LEU A 568 -4.41 17.02 25.77
CA LEU A 568 -3.69 15.91 26.44
C LEU A 568 -2.96 15.04 25.42
N PHE A 569 -3.59 14.69 24.30
CA PHE A 569 -2.95 13.93 23.22
C PHE A 569 -1.67 14.62 22.71
N GLU A 570 -1.72 15.92 22.43
CA GLU A 570 -0.52 16.64 21.95
C GLU A 570 0.59 16.69 23.03
N LYS A 571 0.24 16.85 24.30
CA LYS A 571 1.22 16.78 25.42
C LYS A 571 1.87 15.40 25.50
N LEU A 572 1.08 14.34 25.38
CA LEU A 572 1.60 12.95 25.37
C LEU A 572 2.46 12.66 24.13
N ARG A 573 2.12 13.26 23.00
CA ARG A 573 2.91 13.18 21.77
C ARG A 573 4.27 13.86 21.91
N GLU A 574 4.33 15.01 22.55
CA GLU A 574 5.59 15.69 22.87
C GLU A 574 6.47 14.85 23.80
N LEU A 575 5.89 14.29 24.88
CA LEU A 575 6.60 13.40 25.79
C LEU A 575 7.15 12.16 25.05
N ARG A 576 6.34 11.56 24.19
CA ARG A 576 6.78 10.43 23.34
C ARG A 576 7.98 10.80 22.47
N LEU A 577 7.94 11.97 21.82
CA LEU A 577 9.05 12.45 21.00
C LEU A 577 10.32 12.66 21.82
N GLN A 578 10.19 13.18 23.04
CA GLN A 578 11.32 13.34 23.95
C GLN A 578 11.93 11.99 24.29
N ILE A 579 11.12 11.00 24.72
CA ILE A 579 11.58 9.64 25.05
C ILE A 579 12.25 8.98 23.83
N ALA A 580 11.64 9.10 22.67
CA ALA A 580 12.17 8.52 21.44
C ALA A 580 13.56 9.08 21.09
N ARG A 581 13.80 10.38 21.31
CA ARG A 581 15.12 11.00 21.14
C ARG A 581 16.13 10.55 22.17
N GLU A 582 15.74 10.46 23.44
CA GLU A 582 16.61 9.97 24.53
C GLU A 582 17.11 8.53 24.24
N GLU A 583 16.24 7.67 23.70
CA GLU A 583 16.56 6.27 23.43
C GLU A 583 16.99 5.98 21.97
N SER A 584 17.10 7.02 21.13
CA SER A 584 17.48 6.88 19.71
C SER A 584 16.61 5.85 18.97
N MET A 585 15.29 5.95 19.14
CA MET A 585 14.31 5.06 18.50
C MET A 585 13.15 5.82 17.85
N PRO A 586 12.46 5.23 16.85
CA PRO A 586 11.26 5.80 16.26
C PRO A 586 10.15 6.02 17.30
N PRO A 587 9.46 7.19 17.29
CA PRO A 587 8.42 7.52 18.26
C PRO A 587 7.29 6.50 18.36
N TYR A 588 6.87 5.91 17.23
CA TYR A 588 5.78 4.93 17.18
C TYR A 588 6.15 3.58 17.85
N ILE A 589 7.44 3.30 18.06
CA ILE A 589 7.90 2.11 18.83
C ILE A 589 7.62 2.30 20.31
N VAL A 590 7.77 3.51 20.86
CA VAL A 590 7.38 3.83 22.23
C VAL A 590 5.88 3.56 22.37
N PHE A 591 5.05 4.38 21.72
CA PHE A 591 3.60 4.18 21.61
C PHE A 591 3.06 4.70 20.28
N SER A 592 2.08 4.01 19.71
CA SER A 592 1.38 4.46 18.48
C SER A 592 0.47 5.66 18.78
N ASP A 593 0.08 6.43 17.75
CA ASP A 593 -0.89 7.51 17.91
C ASP A 593 -2.24 6.99 18.46
N ARG A 594 -2.65 5.79 18.03
CA ARG A 594 -3.84 5.12 18.56
C ARG A 594 -3.73 4.87 20.07
N THR A 595 -2.57 4.43 20.55
CA THR A 595 -2.31 4.22 21.98
C THR A 595 -2.38 5.55 22.74
N LEU A 596 -1.80 6.64 22.18
CA LEU A 596 -1.88 7.97 22.80
C LEU A 596 -3.30 8.53 22.82
N ILE A 597 -4.11 8.27 21.79
CA ILE A 597 -5.52 8.63 21.78
C ILE A 597 -6.27 7.89 22.88
N ASP A 598 -6.07 6.59 23.01
CA ASP A 598 -6.70 5.78 24.08
C ASP A 598 -6.26 6.25 25.49
N MET A 599 -4.97 6.64 25.65
CA MET A 599 -4.49 7.31 26.88
C MET A 599 -5.18 8.65 27.13
N ALA A 600 -5.36 9.47 26.10
CA ALA A 600 -5.98 10.78 26.24
C ALA A 600 -7.46 10.68 26.63
N VAL A 601 -8.18 9.67 26.10
CA VAL A 601 -9.60 9.42 26.42
C VAL A 601 -9.74 8.82 27.82
N LYS A 602 -8.92 7.84 28.20
CA LYS A 602 -9.00 7.15 29.50
C LYS A 602 -8.35 7.93 30.63
N ALA A 603 -7.39 8.80 30.31
CA ALA A 603 -6.59 9.58 31.25
C ALA A 603 -6.09 8.77 32.47
N PRO A 604 -5.37 7.64 32.27
CA PRO A 604 -4.98 6.71 33.33
C PRO A 604 -3.98 7.37 34.29
N VAL A 605 -4.27 7.28 35.59
CA VAL A 605 -3.40 7.81 36.69
C VAL A 605 -2.82 6.72 37.57
N LYS A 606 -3.15 5.44 37.32
CA LYS A 606 -2.65 4.28 38.04
C LYS A 606 -2.13 3.22 37.07
N LYS A 607 -1.27 2.32 37.60
CA LYS A 607 -0.74 1.20 36.82
C LYS A 607 -1.84 0.36 36.18
N ASP A 608 -2.82 -0.06 36.97
CA ASP A 608 -3.88 -0.95 36.47
C ASP A 608 -4.70 -0.30 35.34
N GLU A 609 -5.00 0.99 35.46
CA GLU A 609 -5.68 1.78 34.43
C GLU A 609 -4.82 1.93 33.15
N MET A 610 -3.50 2.14 33.33
CA MET A 610 -2.56 2.23 32.21
C MET A 610 -2.43 0.89 31.46
N MET A 611 -2.49 -0.23 32.19
CA MET A 611 -2.47 -1.57 31.58
C MET A 611 -3.74 -1.92 30.79
N GLU A 612 -4.83 -1.19 30.99
CA GLU A 612 -6.05 -1.30 30.18
C GLU A 612 -5.99 -0.50 28.86
N VAL A 613 -4.95 0.33 28.70
CA VAL A 613 -4.75 1.10 27.46
C VAL A 613 -4.28 0.17 26.34
N SER A 614 -4.94 0.23 25.19
CA SER A 614 -4.59 -0.60 24.04
C SER A 614 -3.16 -0.32 23.56
N GLY A 615 -2.31 -1.35 23.48
CA GLY A 615 -0.93 -1.24 23.03
C GLY A 615 0.08 -0.95 24.17
N VAL A 616 -0.36 -1.01 25.43
CA VAL A 616 0.50 -0.96 26.63
C VAL A 616 0.65 -2.37 27.19
N GLY A 617 1.79 -2.99 26.95
CA GLY A 617 2.17 -4.27 27.57
C GLY A 617 3.11 -4.06 28.77
N GLU A 618 3.36 -5.12 29.58
CA GLU A 618 4.18 -5.03 30.81
C GLU A 618 5.56 -4.41 30.57
N ASN A 619 6.26 -4.80 29.49
CA ASN A 619 7.59 -4.28 29.18
C ASN A 619 7.57 -2.79 28.85
N LYS A 620 6.58 -2.34 28.05
CA LYS A 620 6.43 -0.91 27.73
C LYS A 620 5.97 -0.11 28.93
N TYR A 621 5.13 -0.69 29.78
CA TYR A 621 4.76 -0.06 31.04
C TYR A 621 5.99 0.12 31.94
N ALA A 622 6.79 -0.93 32.15
CA ALA A 622 7.97 -0.88 33.00
C ALA A 622 8.99 0.17 32.52
N LYS A 623 9.10 0.41 31.20
CA LYS A 623 10.03 1.40 30.66
C LYS A 623 9.46 2.83 30.66
N TYR A 624 8.20 2.99 30.31
CA TYR A 624 7.63 4.31 29.97
C TYR A 624 6.40 4.68 30.78
N GLY A 625 5.66 3.70 31.34
CA GLY A 625 4.33 3.89 31.93
C GLY A 625 4.28 4.97 33.00
N GLU A 626 5.24 4.99 33.91
CA GLU A 626 5.29 5.99 34.99
C GLU A 626 5.48 7.42 34.47
N ARG A 627 6.29 7.61 33.41
CA ARG A 627 6.49 8.94 32.78
C ARG A 627 5.20 9.46 32.15
N PHE A 628 4.42 8.59 31.52
CA PHE A 628 3.13 8.97 30.91
C PHE A 628 2.07 9.24 31.98
N ILE A 629 1.99 8.41 33.04
CA ILE A 629 1.09 8.66 34.19
C ILE A 629 1.40 10.02 34.81
N ALA A 630 2.67 10.31 35.12
CA ALA A 630 3.06 11.60 35.68
C ALA A 630 2.67 12.79 34.81
N SER A 631 2.81 12.67 33.48
CA SER A 631 2.38 13.70 32.53
C SER A 631 0.86 13.90 32.51
N ILE A 632 0.09 12.81 32.65
CA ILE A 632 -1.38 12.87 32.71
C ILE A 632 -1.84 13.50 34.03
N GLU A 633 -1.23 13.12 35.16
CA GLU A 633 -1.52 13.71 36.48
C GLU A 633 -1.22 15.23 36.52
N GLU A 634 -0.10 15.63 35.92
CA GLU A 634 0.26 17.06 35.80
C GLU A 634 -0.77 17.82 34.98
N TRP A 635 -1.19 17.23 33.85
CA TRP A 635 -2.22 17.82 33.00
C TRP A 635 -3.57 17.93 33.74
N ALA A 636 -3.98 16.89 34.47
CA ALA A 636 -5.23 16.90 35.24
C ALA A 636 -5.25 18.01 36.30
N LYS A 637 -4.09 18.31 36.94
CA LYS A 637 -3.96 19.41 37.92
C LYS A 637 -4.04 20.82 37.28
N THR A 638 -3.72 20.92 35.97
CA THR A 638 -3.74 22.21 35.24
C THR A 638 -5.02 22.45 34.46
N ALA A 639 -5.80 21.43 34.17
CA ALA A 639 -7.04 21.47 33.43
C ALA A 639 -8.30 21.58 34.31
N GLY A 640 -8.20 21.36 35.64
CA GLY A 640 -9.23 21.62 36.66
C GLY A 640 -8.95 22.96 37.34
#